data_056eb630828b0a4b559d6774074b2759
#
_entry.id   056eb630828b0a4b559d6774074b2759
#
_cell.length_a   1.000
_cell.length_b   1.000
_cell.length_c   1.000
_cell.angle_alpha   90.00
_cell.angle_beta   90.00
_cell.angle_gamma   90.00
#
_symmetry.space_group_name_H-M   'P 1'
#
loop_
_entity.id
_entity.type
_entity.pdbx_description
1 polymer ?
#
loop_
_entity_poly.entity_id
_entity_poly.type
_entity_poly.pdbx_seq_one_letter_code
_entity_poly.pdbx_strand_id
1 'polypeptide(L)'
;MKPRKIFSALIPLLWLLSGICPAQSPYLVRDINTKLPDGFPSSPQGFTALGSRAFFTAWTPAAGRELYIASAAPPSARLVKDIRPGPASSDPLELVWLGKTLFFSADDGVHGREIWRTDGTPAGTYMVKDIAPGSASSNPEHFFSFQGALFFSATEPVHGKEVWKTDGTLKGTVLLKDIYPGSRSSSPASFAALGNILLFGAEDSSRGREIWQTDGTRTGTKILKDIVPGAGGSRPSEFTVHKNKVYFRASTPSAGEELWSTDGTPGGTRMVKDLYPGPMKGIQGSLTSALGFLFFWGDDPKGRALWKSDGTARGTVVLLRTWGSCATSSGKFATLGKLIFFSGSFPLRGQELWASDGTPGGTRLVLDINPGWNSSNPSSLCAAGGYLFFSADDGVHGREAWKTDGTSLGTFLLKDIRTGKSGSDPSGAVPFGKSVLFAADDGPHGKEPWISDGTSQGTKLLADLFTCPPGYSKGSNPLFLTDLAGSLWFRADDEIHGIEPWISDGTKAGTRMVKDILPSSSSNPRSFRFLRGKYFFQAFESLKRVSIFQSDGSPSGTFPLKITLPGITLFNPWLGPVLARNLFFIADDGLRGEEIWMTDGTPAGTKLLKDIMPGRIGSSPRDLVTAGGLLFFTADDGPHGREVWRSDGTPSGTFLLRDSLPGSSGVSRPFEPKVLGKTLFFSSSDPLHGWELWKMDLPGGKPVLVKDIFPGKQGSLPYLMDVLNGVLLFSASDGKTGCELWRTDGTPRGTFLLKDIRKGPASSDPGWTHVVACGKCFFQADDGIHGFELWVTDGTLGGTRLLKDIRPGRGSSPYSPLVRLGSRRFYFCADDGVHGKELWVSMGTPATTRMVWDLRKGPEGSDPREILSCRGKLFFTADDGRVGREVWCLSPEGVAQEFGYGCGGGGIPPALTFTDPVLGKTMFPALIGLPGGARALLVLGFPPSRPPWLWNCNHFYFDPFQPAAAVLFRKGMGFSIPRIPSLQGLEFTAQALVAPTRNPPFGMDFSNGVYLVLGN
;
A
#
# COMPACT_ATOMS: atom_id res chain seq x y z
N MET A 1 -12.06 52.05 -50.05
CA MET A 1 -11.27 50.85 -50.37
C MET A 1 -11.61 49.78 -49.37
N LYS A 2 -12.11 48.67 -49.84
CA LYS A 2 -12.72 47.59 -48.98
C LYS A 2 -11.65 46.70 -48.36
N PRO A 3 -11.72 46.35 -47.04
CA PRO A 3 -10.92 45.27 -46.46
C PRO A 3 -11.75 43.96 -46.54
N ARG A 4 -11.62 43.25 -47.61
CA ARG A 4 -12.12 41.88 -47.77
C ARG A 4 -11.05 41.04 -48.48
N LYS A 5 -10.09 40.46 -47.68
CA LYS A 5 -9.26 39.34 -48.20
C LYS A 5 -8.27 38.79 -47.15
N ILE A 6 -8.41 39.07 -45.86
CA ILE A 6 -7.51 38.51 -44.80
C ILE A 6 -8.20 37.41 -43.97
N PHE A 7 -9.51 37.22 -44.05
CA PHE A 7 -10.23 36.22 -43.24
C PHE A 7 -10.36 34.80 -43.87
N SER A 8 -9.98 34.64 -45.13
CA SER A 8 -10.13 33.33 -45.82
C SER A 8 -8.89 32.41 -45.78
N ALA A 9 -7.77 32.86 -45.19
CA ALA A 9 -6.56 32.08 -45.09
C ALA A 9 -6.27 31.50 -43.69
N LEU A 10 -7.01 31.91 -42.66
CA LEU A 10 -6.86 31.40 -41.29
C LEU A 10 -7.79 30.22 -40.93
N ILE A 11 -8.82 30.00 -41.72
CA ILE A 11 -9.78 28.90 -41.47
C ILE A 11 -9.21 27.50 -41.79
N PRO A 12 -8.34 27.29 -42.79
CA PRO A 12 -7.73 25.96 -42.96
C PRO A 12 -6.63 25.60 -41.96
N LEU A 13 -6.00 26.60 -41.32
CA LEU A 13 -4.96 26.32 -40.32
C LEU A 13 -5.53 25.97 -38.93
N LEU A 14 -6.72 26.48 -38.60
CA LEU A 14 -7.41 26.08 -37.39
C LEU A 14 -8.00 24.64 -37.45
N TRP A 15 -8.30 24.16 -38.68
CA TRP A 15 -8.78 22.78 -38.85
C TRP A 15 -7.68 21.71 -38.78
N LEU A 16 -6.42 22.07 -38.91
CA LEU A 16 -5.28 21.17 -38.69
C LEU A 16 -4.85 21.09 -37.23
N LEU A 17 -5.28 22.04 -36.39
CA LEU A 17 -5.04 22.04 -34.95
C LEU A 17 -6.22 21.48 -34.11
N SER A 18 -7.39 21.28 -34.73
CA SER A 18 -8.60 20.80 -34.02
C SER A 18 -8.85 19.29 -34.12
N GLY A 19 -7.82 18.51 -34.45
CA GLY A 19 -7.88 17.05 -34.29
C GLY A 19 -7.74 16.56 -32.83
N ILE A 20 -7.76 17.47 -31.87
CA ILE A 20 -7.74 17.15 -30.46
C ILE A 20 -9.19 17.22 -29.98
N CYS A 21 -9.90 16.10 -30.03
CA CYS A 21 -11.13 15.94 -29.24
C CYS A 21 -10.84 16.34 -27.78
N PRO A 22 -11.71 17.12 -27.13
CA PRO A 22 -11.54 17.41 -25.72
C PRO A 22 -11.34 16.11 -24.95
N ALA A 23 -10.41 16.10 -24.03
CA ALA A 23 -10.14 14.94 -23.20
C ALA A 23 -11.41 14.59 -22.42
N GLN A 24 -11.97 13.41 -22.68
CA GLN A 24 -13.06 12.91 -21.88
C GLN A 24 -12.52 12.60 -20.48
N SER A 25 -13.23 13.06 -19.46
CA SER A 25 -12.96 12.66 -18.08
C SER A 25 -13.31 11.18 -17.88
N PRO A 26 -12.46 10.43 -17.23
CA PRO A 26 -12.83 9.09 -16.75
C PRO A 26 -13.99 9.21 -15.76
N TYR A 27 -14.83 8.21 -15.72
CA TYR A 27 -15.93 8.14 -14.77
C TYR A 27 -15.83 6.88 -13.91
N LEU A 28 -16.28 7.00 -12.68
CA LEU A 28 -16.42 5.90 -11.75
C LEU A 28 -17.47 4.93 -12.26
N VAL A 29 -17.12 3.67 -12.45
CA VAL A 29 -18.06 2.64 -12.93
C VAL A 29 -19.12 2.35 -11.88
N ARG A 30 -18.68 2.11 -10.66
CA ARG A 30 -19.52 1.94 -9.47
C ARG A 30 -18.64 2.12 -8.23
N ASP A 31 -19.14 2.82 -7.24
CA ASP A 31 -18.65 2.75 -5.87
C ASP A 31 -19.19 1.43 -5.28
N ILE A 32 -18.32 0.44 -5.18
CA ILE A 32 -18.67 -0.92 -4.74
C ILE A 32 -18.74 -0.95 -3.22
N ASN A 33 -17.77 -0.35 -2.56
CA ASN A 33 -17.71 -0.27 -1.12
C ASN A 33 -18.21 1.09 -0.65
N THR A 34 -19.50 1.18 -0.39
CA THR A 34 -20.16 2.42 0.05
C THR A 34 -20.07 2.69 1.54
N LYS A 35 -19.39 1.82 2.30
CA LYS A 35 -19.13 2.12 3.70
C LYS A 35 -18.23 3.34 3.79
N LEU A 36 -18.57 4.23 4.72
CA LEU A 36 -17.67 5.31 5.08
C LEU A 36 -16.29 4.70 5.41
N PRO A 37 -15.19 5.32 4.99
CA PRO A 37 -13.88 4.91 5.45
C PRO A 37 -13.95 4.84 6.97
N ASP A 38 -13.42 3.80 7.59
CA ASP A 38 -13.08 3.83 9.00
C ASP A 38 -12.31 5.14 9.16
N GLY A 39 -12.80 6.07 9.98
CA GLY A 39 -12.47 7.47 9.95
C GLY A 39 -10.99 7.70 9.71
N PHE A 40 -10.65 8.67 8.91
CA PHE A 40 -9.26 8.96 8.59
C PHE A 40 -8.51 9.18 9.90
N PRO A 41 -7.55 8.32 10.29
CA PRO A 41 -6.96 8.39 11.60
C PRO A 41 -6.06 9.62 11.70
N SER A 42 -6.26 10.46 12.69
CA SER A 42 -5.23 11.43 13.05
C SER A 42 -3.98 10.75 13.65
N SER A 43 -4.11 9.47 13.98
CA SER A 43 -3.05 8.60 14.49
C SER A 43 -2.23 9.28 15.60
N PRO A 44 -2.85 9.64 16.72
CA PRO A 44 -2.16 10.34 17.80
C PRO A 44 -1.10 9.47 18.46
N GLN A 45 0.06 10.07 18.76
CA GLN A 45 1.19 9.38 19.38
C GLN A 45 2.06 10.33 20.21
N GLY A 46 3.05 9.78 20.96
CA GLY A 46 3.97 10.57 21.75
C GLY A 46 3.30 11.32 22.89
N PHE A 47 2.26 10.78 23.50
CA PHE A 47 1.55 11.45 24.59
C PHE A 47 2.49 11.74 25.77
N THR A 48 2.44 12.97 26.25
CA THR A 48 3.09 13.39 27.50
C THR A 48 2.18 14.34 28.27
N ALA A 49 2.04 14.14 29.57
CA ALA A 49 1.11 14.92 30.38
C ALA A 49 1.81 15.56 31.59
N LEU A 50 1.34 16.76 31.95
CA LEU A 50 1.71 17.47 33.17
C LEU A 50 0.46 18.10 33.80
N GLY A 51 -0.01 17.53 34.89
CA GLY A 51 -1.25 17.95 35.54
C GLY A 51 -2.49 17.77 34.63
N SER A 52 -3.17 18.87 34.31
CA SER A 52 -4.37 18.88 33.47
C SER A 52 -4.09 19.18 31.98
N ARG A 53 -2.83 19.25 31.58
CA ARG A 53 -2.40 19.45 30.19
C ARG A 53 -1.68 18.22 29.69
N ALA A 54 -1.96 17.83 28.47
CA ALA A 54 -1.21 16.80 27.78
C ALA A 54 -0.88 17.28 26.35
N PHE A 55 0.29 16.91 25.86
CA PHE A 55 0.68 17.09 24.48
C PHE A 55 0.83 15.75 23.78
N PHE A 56 0.58 15.74 22.50
CA PHE A 56 0.75 14.60 21.62
C PHE A 56 0.89 15.08 20.19
N THR A 57 1.35 14.22 19.30
CA THR A 57 1.40 14.52 17.87
C THR A 57 0.23 13.84 17.18
N ALA A 58 -0.37 14.51 16.18
CA ALA A 58 -1.44 13.97 15.37
C ALA A 58 -1.35 14.50 13.94
N TRP A 59 -1.87 13.74 13.00
CA TRP A 59 -1.86 14.09 11.58
C TRP A 59 -3.22 14.62 11.15
N THR A 60 -3.21 15.66 10.33
CA THR A 60 -4.41 16.16 9.62
C THR A 60 -4.04 16.56 8.20
N PRO A 61 -4.96 16.48 7.23
CA PRO A 61 -4.68 16.86 5.84
C PRO A 61 -4.26 18.32 5.66
N ALA A 62 -4.73 19.19 6.55
CA ALA A 62 -4.48 20.63 6.45
C ALA A 62 -3.09 21.04 6.95
N ALA A 63 -2.57 20.33 7.95
CA ALA A 63 -1.36 20.71 8.65
C ALA A 63 -0.29 19.60 8.71
N GLY A 64 -0.53 18.43 8.12
CA GLY A 64 0.37 17.29 8.30
C GLY A 64 0.37 16.81 9.76
N ARG A 65 1.45 16.13 10.18
CA ARG A 65 1.66 15.69 11.56
C ARG A 65 2.31 16.79 12.36
N GLU A 66 1.54 17.36 13.28
CA GLU A 66 1.91 18.49 14.11
C GLU A 66 1.70 18.23 15.62
N LEU A 67 2.09 19.22 16.46
CA LEU A 67 1.92 19.16 17.91
C LEU A 67 0.53 19.63 18.32
N TYR A 68 -0.18 18.80 19.10
CA TYR A 68 -1.49 19.09 19.67
C TYR A 68 -1.41 19.19 21.20
N ILE A 69 -2.34 19.95 21.78
CA ILE A 69 -2.53 20.04 23.22
C ILE A 69 -3.93 19.59 23.60
N ALA A 70 -4.03 18.72 24.61
CA ALA A 70 -5.28 18.30 25.22
C ALA A 70 -5.53 19.03 26.56
N SER A 71 -6.79 19.31 26.85
CA SER A 71 -7.29 19.81 28.15
C SER A 71 -8.27 18.80 28.74
N ALA A 72 -8.19 18.62 30.07
CA ALA A 72 -9.11 17.72 30.79
C ALA A 72 -10.46 18.38 31.11
N ALA A 73 -10.49 19.72 31.24
CA ALA A 73 -11.69 20.44 31.62
C ALA A 73 -11.75 21.84 30.95
N PRO A 74 -12.66 22.08 30.00
CA PRO A 74 -13.47 21.05 29.33
C PRO A 74 -12.60 20.09 28.48
N PRO A 75 -13.01 18.83 28.32
CA PRO A 75 -12.27 17.88 27.49
C PRO A 75 -12.21 18.38 26.04
N SER A 76 -11.00 18.60 25.55
CA SER A 76 -10.76 19.10 24.19
C SER A 76 -9.32 18.85 23.76
N ALA A 77 -9.11 18.80 22.45
CA ALA A 77 -7.78 18.81 21.87
C ALA A 77 -7.72 19.83 20.72
N ARG A 78 -6.58 20.50 20.57
CA ARG A 78 -6.37 21.49 19.52
C ARG A 78 -4.92 21.50 19.04
N LEU A 79 -4.73 21.88 17.80
CA LEU A 79 -3.40 22.19 17.24
C LEU A 79 -2.74 23.29 18.08
N VAL A 80 -1.47 23.10 18.43
CA VAL A 80 -0.68 24.13 19.11
C VAL A 80 -0.18 25.15 18.10
N LYS A 81 0.45 24.67 17.05
CA LYS A 81 0.99 25.48 15.95
C LYS A 81 1.20 24.58 14.75
N ASP A 82 0.92 25.07 13.57
CA ASP A 82 1.37 24.50 12.30
C ASP A 82 2.83 24.96 12.13
N ILE A 83 3.77 24.07 12.51
CA ILE A 83 5.21 24.36 12.51
C ILE A 83 5.76 24.35 11.10
N ARG A 84 5.27 23.39 10.28
CA ARG A 84 5.59 23.30 8.85
C ARG A 84 4.33 23.59 8.06
N PRO A 85 4.11 24.87 7.69
CA PRO A 85 2.81 25.30 7.15
C PRO A 85 2.31 24.50 5.96
N GLY A 86 1.04 24.04 6.06
CA GLY A 86 0.38 23.22 5.02
C GLY A 86 0.41 21.72 5.30
N PRO A 87 0.16 20.88 4.26
CA PRO A 87 -0.02 19.43 4.45
C PRO A 87 1.26 18.65 4.80
N ALA A 88 2.42 19.30 4.74
CA ALA A 88 3.69 18.69 5.11
C ALA A 88 3.84 18.62 6.63
N SER A 89 4.43 17.54 7.15
CA SER A 89 4.56 17.28 8.58
C SER A 89 5.83 17.91 9.16
N SER A 90 5.74 18.49 10.36
CA SER A 90 6.92 18.81 11.17
C SER A 90 7.41 17.61 11.99
N ASP A 91 6.60 16.57 12.13
CA ASP A 91 6.86 15.33 12.87
C ASP A 91 7.51 15.57 14.24
N PRO A 92 6.83 16.18 15.21
CA PRO A 92 7.42 16.45 16.52
C PRO A 92 7.74 15.14 17.28
N LEU A 93 8.95 15.03 17.83
CA LEU A 93 9.43 13.85 18.56
C LEU A 93 10.09 14.26 19.89
N GLU A 94 10.35 13.27 20.76
CA GLU A 94 11.09 13.48 22.02
C GLU A 94 10.44 14.51 22.96
N LEU A 95 9.15 14.42 23.20
CA LEU A 95 8.38 15.37 24.01
C LEU A 95 8.76 15.27 25.51
N VAL A 96 9.50 16.23 26.04
CA VAL A 96 10.00 16.24 27.43
C VAL A 96 9.74 17.58 28.13
N TRP A 97 9.29 17.50 29.39
CA TRP A 97 9.04 18.67 30.21
C TRP A 97 10.29 19.15 30.94
N LEU A 98 10.51 20.46 30.89
CA LEU A 98 11.45 21.20 31.75
C LEU A 98 10.64 22.27 32.49
N GLY A 99 10.32 22.04 33.74
CA GLY A 99 9.41 22.90 34.50
C GLY A 99 8.01 22.94 33.88
N LYS A 100 7.57 24.10 33.40
CA LYS A 100 6.26 24.29 32.72
C LYS A 100 6.35 24.39 31.21
N THR A 101 7.53 24.23 30.64
CA THR A 101 7.82 24.31 29.21
C THR A 101 8.05 22.91 28.64
N LEU A 102 7.43 22.59 27.53
CA LEU A 102 7.69 21.38 26.78
C LEU A 102 8.77 21.63 25.74
N PHE A 103 9.72 20.70 25.66
CA PHE A 103 10.75 20.67 24.62
C PHE A 103 10.52 19.45 23.72
N PHE A 104 10.87 19.60 22.45
CA PHE A 104 10.73 18.55 21.43
C PHE A 104 11.62 18.84 20.23
N SER A 105 11.79 17.86 19.36
CA SER A 105 12.43 18.07 18.05
C SER A 105 11.37 18.15 16.96
N ALA A 106 11.53 19.06 15.99
CA ALA A 106 10.62 19.20 14.85
C ALA A 106 11.32 19.79 13.64
N ASP A 107 10.79 19.57 12.45
CA ASP A 107 11.27 20.08 11.16
C ASP A 107 10.27 21.10 10.60
N ASP A 108 10.69 22.35 10.43
CA ASP A 108 9.86 23.41 9.87
C ASP A 108 9.91 23.49 8.33
N GLY A 109 10.69 22.61 7.71
CA GLY A 109 10.87 22.57 6.25
C GLY A 109 11.92 23.57 5.72
N VAL A 110 12.53 24.37 6.61
CA VAL A 110 13.54 25.38 6.26
C VAL A 110 14.89 25.08 6.92
N HIS A 111 14.87 24.78 8.23
CA HIS A 111 16.06 24.59 9.04
C HIS A 111 16.34 23.10 9.34
N GLY A 112 15.58 22.18 8.73
CA GLY A 112 15.64 20.76 9.08
C GLY A 112 15.11 20.49 10.48
N ARG A 113 15.42 19.30 11.02
CA ARG A 113 14.94 18.89 12.36
C ARG A 113 15.83 19.48 13.45
N GLU A 114 15.28 20.43 14.19
CA GLU A 114 15.95 21.17 15.25
C GLU A 114 15.23 21.06 16.61
N ILE A 115 15.81 21.68 17.65
CA ILE A 115 15.21 21.75 19.00
C ILE A 115 14.18 22.88 19.09
N TRP A 116 12.96 22.52 19.52
CA TRP A 116 11.83 23.40 19.71
C TRP A 116 11.35 23.43 21.15
N ARG A 117 10.63 24.49 21.52
CA ARG A 117 9.93 24.58 22.81
C ARG A 117 8.52 25.11 22.64
N THR A 118 7.65 24.83 23.62
CA THR A 118 6.31 25.39 23.69
C THR A 118 5.85 25.58 25.12
N ASP A 119 5.02 26.60 25.35
CA ASP A 119 4.19 26.76 26.55
C ASP A 119 2.73 26.34 26.33
N GLY A 120 2.41 25.83 25.13
CA GLY A 120 1.08 25.44 24.68
C GLY A 120 0.34 26.53 23.89
N THR A 121 1.00 27.66 23.60
CA THR A 121 0.47 28.72 22.74
C THR A 121 1.23 28.78 21.42
N PRO A 122 0.60 29.25 20.31
CA PRO A 122 1.32 29.45 19.05
C PRO A 122 2.52 30.39 19.16
N ALA A 123 2.41 31.48 19.94
CA ALA A 123 3.47 32.46 20.14
C ALA A 123 4.62 31.92 21.01
N GLY A 124 4.29 31.08 22.00
CA GLY A 124 5.28 30.42 22.86
C GLY A 124 5.90 29.17 22.24
N THR A 125 5.51 28.81 20.99
CA THR A 125 6.05 27.68 20.23
C THR A 125 7.02 28.18 19.16
N TYR A 126 8.32 27.90 19.37
CA TYR A 126 9.38 28.33 18.46
C TYR A 126 10.63 27.46 18.57
N MET A 127 11.45 27.50 17.53
CA MET A 127 12.76 26.85 17.50
C MET A 127 13.70 27.55 18.47
N VAL A 128 14.34 26.80 19.36
CA VAL A 128 15.25 27.33 20.37
C VAL A 128 16.57 27.74 19.72
N LYS A 129 17.06 26.87 18.85
CA LYS A 129 18.33 27.08 18.13
C LYS A 129 18.37 26.23 16.88
N ASP A 130 18.84 26.80 15.77
CA ASP A 130 19.33 26.10 14.60
C ASP A 130 20.77 25.62 14.92
N ILE A 131 20.90 24.33 15.27
CA ILE A 131 22.19 23.72 15.68
C ILE A 131 22.98 23.32 14.45
N ALA A 132 22.31 22.80 13.41
CA ALA A 132 22.90 22.44 12.13
C ALA A 132 22.45 23.43 11.05
N PRO A 133 23.17 24.58 10.88
CA PRO A 133 22.68 25.71 10.10
C PRO A 133 22.17 25.37 8.68
N GLY A 134 21.01 25.93 8.31
CA GLY A 134 20.40 25.78 7.01
C GLY A 134 19.41 24.59 6.99
N SER A 135 19.28 23.90 5.84
CA SER A 135 18.33 22.75 5.70
C SER A 135 18.86 21.43 6.29
N ALA A 136 20.04 21.43 6.89
CA ALA A 136 20.58 20.27 7.58
C ALA A 136 19.84 20.05 8.91
N SER A 137 19.73 18.80 9.36
CA SER A 137 19.06 18.47 10.62
C SER A 137 20.07 18.15 11.71
N SER A 138 19.94 18.77 12.87
CA SER A 138 20.74 18.38 14.05
C SER A 138 20.20 17.11 14.73
N ASN A 139 18.96 16.71 14.42
CA ASN A 139 18.30 15.53 14.98
C ASN A 139 18.46 15.41 16.50
N PRO A 140 17.91 16.35 17.29
CA PRO A 140 18.01 16.30 18.74
C PRO A 140 17.25 15.09 19.30
N GLU A 141 17.92 14.28 20.14
CA GLU A 141 17.38 13.03 20.71
C GLU A 141 17.81 12.84 22.15
N HIS A 142 17.14 11.90 22.84
CA HIS A 142 17.48 11.52 24.21
C HIS A 142 17.36 12.66 25.20
N PHE A 143 16.30 13.43 25.15
CA PHE A 143 16.07 14.57 26.02
C PHE A 143 15.96 14.14 27.49
N PHE A 144 16.72 14.81 28.35
CA PHE A 144 16.71 14.52 29.78
C PHE A 144 16.82 15.82 30.60
N SER A 145 15.87 16.01 31.53
CA SER A 145 15.83 17.18 32.42
C SER A 145 16.73 16.96 33.63
N PHE A 146 17.70 17.85 33.87
CA PHE A 146 18.60 17.77 35.00
C PHE A 146 19.03 19.17 35.48
N GLN A 147 18.88 19.47 36.77
CA GLN A 147 19.30 20.74 37.42
C GLN A 147 18.82 22.01 36.68
N GLY A 148 17.55 21.99 36.21
CA GLY A 148 16.97 23.16 35.56
C GLY A 148 17.40 23.36 34.11
N ALA A 149 18.16 22.44 33.53
CA ALA A 149 18.53 22.41 32.12
C ALA A 149 18.08 21.09 31.46
N LEU A 150 17.93 21.12 30.15
CA LEU A 150 17.68 19.94 29.33
C LEU A 150 18.99 19.51 28.68
N PHE A 151 19.34 18.24 28.82
CA PHE A 151 20.48 17.59 28.18
C PHE A 151 19.98 16.70 27.08
N PHE A 152 20.72 16.65 25.98
CA PHE A 152 20.33 15.89 24.80
C PHE A 152 21.53 15.59 23.90
N SER A 153 21.37 14.70 22.94
CA SER A 153 22.32 14.51 21.86
C SER A 153 21.86 15.25 20.61
N ALA A 154 22.76 15.94 19.93
CA ALA A 154 22.46 16.58 18.64
C ALA A 154 23.69 16.59 17.74
N THR A 155 23.49 16.58 16.44
CA THR A 155 24.52 16.55 15.41
C THR A 155 24.75 17.97 14.89
N GLU A 156 26.02 18.37 14.82
CA GLU A 156 26.38 19.53 14.03
C GLU A 156 27.55 19.20 13.11
N PRO A 157 27.74 19.92 12.00
CA PRO A 157 28.68 19.50 10.94
C PRO A 157 30.13 19.36 11.35
N VAL A 158 30.60 20.15 12.35
CA VAL A 158 32.02 20.22 12.76
C VAL A 158 32.35 19.13 13.79
N HIS A 159 31.44 18.88 14.75
CA HIS A 159 31.74 18.01 15.90
C HIS A 159 30.94 16.69 15.87
N GLY A 160 30.13 16.45 14.82
CA GLY A 160 29.27 15.26 14.77
C GLY A 160 28.15 15.27 15.80
N LYS A 161 27.67 14.07 16.23
CA LYS A 161 26.61 13.92 17.24
C LYS A 161 27.20 13.87 18.63
N GLU A 162 27.04 14.95 19.38
CA GLU A 162 27.64 15.17 20.68
C GLU A 162 26.61 15.54 21.76
N VAL A 163 27.08 15.68 23.02
CA VAL A 163 26.22 16.06 24.14
C VAL A 163 26.02 17.58 24.16
N TRP A 164 24.75 17.98 24.17
CA TRP A 164 24.31 19.39 24.25
C TRP A 164 23.50 19.63 25.51
N LYS A 165 23.42 20.91 25.93
CA LYS A 165 22.49 21.34 26.96
C LYS A 165 21.77 22.61 26.57
N THR A 166 20.57 22.82 27.11
CA THR A 166 19.82 24.07 26.97
C THR A 166 19.06 24.43 28.24
N ASP A 167 18.93 25.72 28.51
CA ASP A 167 18.01 26.30 29.51
C ASP A 167 16.72 26.82 28.84
N GLY A 168 16.57 26.57 27.55
CA GLY A 168 15.44 27.03 26.71
C GLY A 168 15.71 28.38 26.04
N THR A 169 16.91 28.95 26.15
CA THR A 169 17.29 30.15 25.43
C THR A 169 18.33 29.85 24.35
N LEU A 170 18.44 30.69 23.35
CA LEU A 170 19.45 30.60 22.30
C LEU A 170 20.88 30.58 22.86
N LYS A 171 21.17 31.46 23.85
CA LYS A 171 22.49 31.56 24.50
C LYS A 171 22.80 30.37 25.40
N GLY A 172 21.76 29.81 26.07
CA GLY A 172 21.91 28.66 26.95
C GLY A 172 21.93 27.33 26.21
N THR A 173 21.68 27.33 24.90
CA THR A 173 21.77 26.13 24.05
C THR A 173 23.18 26.01 23.49
N VAL A 174 23.98 25.12 24.09
CA VAL A 174 25.42 25.00 23.82
C VAL A 174 25.88 23.56 23.73
N LEU A 175 26.86 23.29 22.88
CA LEU A 175 27.65 22.07 22.92
C LEU A 175 28.36 21.98 24.26
N LEU A 176 28.03 20.95 25.03
CA LEU A 176 28.61 20.76 26.35
C LEU A 176 30.07 20.30 26.26
N LYS A 177 30.30 19.30 25.41
CA LYS A 177 31.63 18.77 25.15
C LYS A 177 31.66 18.03 23.83
N ASP A 178 32.70 18.25 23.03
CA ASP A 178 33.11 17.38 21.93
C ASP A 178 33.86 16.19 22.56
N ILE A 179 33.17 15.04 22.67
CA ILE A 179 33.68 13.83 23.29
C ILE A 179 34.50 13.01 22.26
N TYR A 180 34.01 12.97 21.03
CA TYR A 180 34.71 12.31 19.91
C TYR A 180 35.23 13.41 18.98
N PRO A 181 36.46 13.91 19.14
CA PRO A 181 36.94 15.08 18.43
C PRO A 181 36.81 15.00 16.90
N GLY A 182 36.25 16.06 16.30
CA GLY A 182 36.03 16.20 14.87
C GLY A 182 34.62 15.75 14.44
N SER A 183 34.42 15.49 13.15
CA SER A 183 33.09 15.21 12.57
C SER A 183 32.50 13.81 12.91
N ARG A 184 33.22 13.01 13.66
CA ARG A 184 32.70 11.74 14.18
C ARG A 184 31.84 11.99 15.42
N SER A 185 31.02 11.00 15.77
CA SER A 185 29.96 11.16 16.77
C SER A 185 30.25 10.32 18.01
N SER A 186 30.17 10.92 19.19
CA SER A 186 30.16 10.17 20.46
C SER A 186 28.80 9.54 20.76
N SER A 187 27.73 9.99 20.09
CA SER A 187 26.34 9.47 20.20
C SER A 187 25.89 9.30 21.65
N PRO A 188 25.81 10.34 22.46
CA PRO A 188 25.39 10.23 23.86
C PRO A 188 23.97 9.74 23.98
N ALA A 189 23.71 8.79 24.92
CA ALA A 189 22.38 8.23 25.13
C ALA A 189 22.23 7.65 26.54
N SER A 190 20.99 7.29 26.91
CA SER A 190 20.68 6.64 28.19
C SER A 190 21.07 7.49 29.40
N PHE A 191 20.51 8.69 29.50
CA PHE A 191 20.80 9.60 30.60
C PHE A 191 20.14 9.19 31.93
N ALA A 192 20.85 9.33 33.04
CA ALA A 192 20.32 9.17 34.39
C ALA A 192 20.97 10.09 35.39
N ALA A 193 20.20 10.76 36.24
CA ALA A 193 20.71 11.64 37.27
C ALA A 193 21.03 10.88 38.55
N LEU A 194 22.22 11.17 39.14
CA LEU A 194 22.63 10.63 40.42
C LEU A 194 23.21 11.77 41.30
N GLY A 195 22.40 12.27 42.22
CA GLY A 195 22.77 13.47 42.99
C GLY A 195 23.05 14.64 42.07
N ASN A 196 24.28 15.16 42.13
CA ASN A 196 24.71 16.33 41.35
C ASN A 196 25.43 15.97 40.05
N ILE A 197 25.37 14.71 39.60
CA ILE A 197 25.96 14.27 38.34
C ILE A 197 24.90 13.62 37.46
N LEU A 198 25.08 13.80 36.17
CA LEU A 198 24.32 13.13 35.13
C LEU A 198 25.21 12.06 34.46
N LEU A 199 24.75 10.83 34.44
CA LEU A 199 25.44 9.70 33.83
C LEU A 199 24.85 9.41 32.46
N PHE A 200 25.68 8.96 31.50
CA PHE A 200 25.26 8.59 30.16
C PHE A 200 26.28 7.68 29.49
N GLY A 201 25.85 6.98 28.43
CA GLY A 201 26.76 6.23 27.56
C GLY A 201 27.24 7.08 26.40
N ALA A 202 28.56 7.14 26.15
CA ALA A 202 29.11 7.83 24.97
C ALA A 202 30.39 7.13 24.46
N GLU A 203 30.71 7.34 23.20
CA GLU A 203 31.88 6.76 22.54
C GLU A 203 32.98 7.79 22.38
N ASP A 204 34.22 7.39 22.68
CA ASP A 204 35.39 8.19 22.32
C ASP A 204 36.31 7.41 21.35
N SER A 205 37.32 8.10 20.81
CA SER A 205 38.18 7.55 19.78
C SER A 205 39.10 6.40 20.24
N SER A 206 39.25 6.21 21.54
CA SER A 206 40.26 5.30 22.11
C SER A 206 39.68 4.15 22.92
N ARG A 207 38.48 4.34 23.50
CA ARG A 207 37.88 3.38 24.45
C ARG A 207 36.55 2.77 23.97
N GLY A 208 36.07 3.17 22.78
CA GLY A 208 34.74 2.79 22.33
C GLY A 208 33.65 3.41 23.21
N ARG A 209 32.48 2.77 23.23
CA ARG A 209 31.31 3.29 23.97
C ARG A 209 31.37 2.86 25.43
N GLU A 210 31.58 3.81 26.33
CA GLU A 210 31.75 3.63 27.80
C GLU A 210 30.80 4.53 28.58
N ILE A 211 30.83 4.38 29.93
CA ILE A 211 30.02 5.19 30.84
C ILE A 211 30.72 6.54 31.13
N TRP A 212 30.00 7.63 30.91
CA TRP A 212 30.42 8.99 31.14
C TRP A 212 29.61 9.68 32.22
N GLN A 213 30.14 10.73 32.80
CA GLN A 213 29.48 11.62 33.75
C GLN A 213 29.65 13.07 33.39
N THR A 214 28.68 13.89 33.83
CA THR A 214 28.77 15.36 33.78
C THR A 214 28.10 15.99 34.99
N ASP A 215 28.64 17.12 35.45
CA ASP A 215 27.96 18.02 36.40
C ASP A 215 27.27 19.21 35.67
N GLY A 216 27.16 19.14 34.36
CA GLY A 216 26.66 20.22 33.52
C GLY A 216 27.73 21.21 33.02
N THR A 217 29.01 20.99 33.33
CA THR A 217 30.15 21.79 32.86
C THR A 217 31.01 20.99 31.89
N ARG A 218 31.76 21.68 31.04
CA ARG A 218 32.69 21.05 30.08
C ARG A 218 33.78 20.24 30.79
N THR A 219 34.30 20.78 31.89
CA THR A 219 35.36 20.16 32.69
C THR A 219 34.87 18.99 33.51
N GLY A 220 33.64 19.07 34.04
CA GLY A 220 32.99 17.96 34.75
C GLY A 220 32.47 16.85 33.86
N THR A 221 32.46 17.08 32.53
CA THR A 221 32.10 16.05 31.55
C THR A 221 33.32 15.21 31.24
N LYS A 222 33.34 13.96 31.75
CA LYS A 222 34.46 13.02 31.63
C LYS A 222 34.00 11.57 31.69
N ILE A 223 34.84 10.66 31.22
CA ILE A 223 34.61 9.23 31.40
C ILE A 223 34.55 8.88 32.87
N LEU A 224 33.56 8.16 33.30
CA LEU A 224 33.47 7.65 34.69
C LEU A 224 34.33 6.39 34.83
N LYS A 225 34.18 5.47 33.92
CA LYS A 225 34.97 4.22 33.93
C LYS A 225 35.06 3.63 32.51
N ASP A 226 36.26 3.21 32.16
CA ASP A 226 36.55 2.33 31.06
C ASP A 226 36.35 0.90 31.55
N ILE A 227 35.18 0.32 31.23
CA ILE A 227 34.77 -1.04 31.67
C ILE A 227 35.47 -2.09 30.82
N VAL A 228 35.58 -1.86 29.50
CA VAL A 228 36.25 -2.74 28.56
C VAL A 228 37.40 -1.97 27.91
N PRO A 229 38.61 -2.10 28.45
CA PRO A 229 39.77 -1.41 27.92
C PRO A 229 39.98 -1.62 26.43
N GLY A 230 40.22 -0.50 25.70
CA GLY A 230 40.40 -0.49 24.26
C GLY A 230 39.14 -0.13 23.45
N ALA A 231 39.25 -0.17 22.12
CA ALA A 231 38.22 0.33 21.21
C ALA A 231 36.91 -0.47 21.20
N GLY A 232 36.80 -1.58 21.94
CA GLY A 232 35.59 -2.43 21.93
C GLY A 232 34.39 -1.89 22.69
N GLY A 233 34.63 -1.15 23.80
CA GLY A 233 33.63 -0.53 24.64
C GLY A 233 32.60 -1.50 25.27
N SER A 234 32.11 -1.10 26.44
CA SER A 234 31.10 -1.92 27.21
C SER A 234 29.66 -1.66 26.82
N ARG A 235 29.38 -0.66 25.99
CA ARG A 235 28.04 -0.30 25.49
C ARG A 235 26.97 -0.13 26.58
N PRO A 236 27.21 0.71 27.60
CA PRO A 236 26.26 0.87 28.69
C PRO A 236 24.93 1.45 28.20
N SER A 237 23.83 0.87 28.72
CA SER A 237 22.46 1.24 28.33
C SER A 237 21.44 0.98 29.44
N GLU A 238 20.20 1.44 29.31
CA GLU A 238 19.08 1.21 30.24
C GLU A 238 19.37 1.69 31.66
N PHE A 239 19.85 2.92 31.80
CA PHE A 239 20.20 3.49 33.10
C PHE A 239 18.97 3.74 33.97
N THR A 240 18.94 3.14 35.15
CA THR A 240 17.82 3.22 36.11
C THR A 240 18.35 3.56 37.50
N VAL A 241 17.80 4.62 38.07
CA VAL A 241 18.12 5.01 39.43
C VAL A 241 17.39 4.13 40.44
N HIS A 242 18.13 3.56 41.41
CA HIS A 242 17.58 2.81 42.53
C HIS A 242 18.48 3.02 43.76
N LYS A 243 17.90 3.45 44.86
CA LYS A 243 18.57 3.62 46.19
C LYS A 243 19.95 4.32 46.09
N ASN A 244 20.01 5.52 45.58
CA ASN A 244 21.25 6.30 45.43
C ASN A 244 22.37 5.63 44.61
N LYS A 245 21.99 4.73 43.70
CA LYS A 245 22.87 4.17 42.66
C LYS A 245 22.15 4.16 41.32
N VAL A 246 22.95 4.14 40.27
CA VAL A 246 22.44 3.88 38.93
C VAL A 246 22.79 2.45 38.55
N TYR A 247 21.80 1.72 38.10
CA TYR A 247 21.92 0.36 37.54
C TYR A 247 21.76 0.43 36.04
N PHE A 248 22.52 -0.38 35.33
CA PHE A 248 22.55 -0.34 33.86
C PHE A 248 23.00 -1.69 33.30
N ARG A 249 22.81 -1.88 32.04
CA ARG A 249 23.36 -3.00 31.30
C ARG A 249 24.71 -2.61 30.72
N ALA A 250 25.70 -3.49 30.82
CA ALA A 250 26.98 -3.34 30.13
C ALA A 250 27.55 -4.70 29.76
N SER A 251 28.26 -4.74 28.63
CA SER A 251 28.80 -5.97 28.05
C SER A 251 30.31 -6.04 28.29
N THR A 252 30.78 -7.23 28.64
CA THR A 252 32.22 -7.55 28.66
C THR A 252 32.48 -8.79 27.81
N PRO A 253 33.67 -8.95 27.22
CA PRO A 253 34.00 -10.12 26.43
C PRO A 253 33.90 -11.46 27.19
N SER A 254 34.13 -11.44 28.51
CA SER A 254 34.13 -12.64 29.36
C SER A 254 32.76 -13.01 29.92
N ALA A 255 31.86 -12.04 30.15
CA ALA A 255 30.60 -12.26 30.84
C ALA A 255 29.36 -11.82 30.04
N GLY A 256 29.52 -11.44 28.77
CA GLY A 256 28.40 -10.96 27.96
C GLY A 256 27.79 -9.67 28.49
N GLU A 257 26.48 -9.46 28.22
CA GLU A 257 25.74 -8.26 28.65
C GLU A 257 25.00 -8.54 29.97
N GLU A 258 25.48 -7.89 31.06
CA GLU A 258 25.07 -8.17 32.43
C GLU A 258 24.60 -6.94 33.20
N LEU A 259 24.09 -7.16 34.42
CA LEU A 259 23.64 -6.11 35.32
C LEU A 259 24.83 -5.47 36.03
N TRP A 260 25.00 -4.15 35.83
CA TRP A 260 26.01 -3.32 36.45
C TRP A 260 25.39 -2.26 37.35
N SER A 261 26.19 -1.75 38.27
CA SER A 261 25.80 -0.64 39.13
C SER A 261 26.94 0.37 39.29
N THR A 262 26.57 1.62 39.54
CA THR A 262 27.53 2.66 39.92
C THR A 262 26.95 3.58 40.99
N ASP A 263 27.81 4.05 41.90
CA ASP A 263 27.54 5.12 42.87
C ASP A 263 28.06 6.47 42.38
N GLY A 264 28.46 6.59 41.11
CA GLY A 264 29.10 7.79 40.57
C GLY A 264 30.60 7.82 40.68
N THR A 265 31.22 6.78 41.20
CA THR A 265 32.70 6.67 41.30
C THR A 265 33.22 5.52 40.42
N PRO A 266 34.50 5.62 39.95
CA PRO A 266 35.11 4.51 39.21
C PRO A 266 35.17 3.20 39.99
N GLY A 267 35.48 3.29 41.33
CA GLY A 267 35.58 2.12 42.19
C GLY A 267 34.22 1.47 42.53
N GLY A 268 33.17 2.30 42.60
CA GLY A 268 31.81 1.86 42.85
C GLY A 268 31.08 1.40 41.59
N THR A 269 31.69 1.55 40.42
CA THR A 269 31.17 1.04 39.11
C THR A 269 31.63 -0.38 38.94
N ARG A 270 30.68 -1.36 39.07
CA ARG A 270 30.98 -2.79 39.04
C ARG A 270 29.78 -3.64 38.58
N MET A 271 30.07 -4.81 38.09
CA MET A 271 29.05 -5.83 37.81
C MET A 271 28.35 -6.24 39.12
N VAL A 272 27.04 -6.29 39.11
CA VAL A 272 26.24 -6.74 40.22
C VAL A 272 26.23 -8.27 40.28
N LYS A 273 25.97 -8.89 39.14
CA LYS A 273 25.89 -10.34 38.99
C LYS A 273 26.04 -10.72 37.52
N ASP A 274 26.81 -11.77 37.28
CA ASP A 274 26.82 -12.51 36.04
C ASP A 274 25.63 -13.50 36.08
N LEU A 275 24.58 -13.20 35.29
CA LEU A 275 23.34 -13.98 35.30
C LEU A 275 23.48 -15.22 34.40
N TYR A 276 24.22 -15.07 33.32
CA TYR A 276 24.53 -16.16 32.38
C TYR A 276 26.04 -16.31 32.22
N PRO A 277 26.68 -17.16 33.01
CA PRO A 277 28.13 -17.33 32.98
C PRO A 277 28.68 -17.57 31.60
N GLY A 278 29.66 -16.71 31.17
CA GLY A 278 30.27 -16.75 29.84
C GLY A 278 29.81 -15.59 28.95
N PRO A 279 30.17 -15.59 27.65
CA PRO A 279 29.96 -14.44 26.76
C PRO A 279 28.50 -14.19 26.33
N MET A 280 27.57 -14.96 26.88
CA MET A 280 26.14 -14.85 26.57
C MET A 280 25.51 -13.68 27.32
N LYS A 281 24.37 -13.22 26.84
CA LYS A 281 23.61 -12.13 27.48
C LYS A 281 22.77 -12.68 28.63
N GLY A 282 22.99 -12.15 29.83
CA GLY A 282 22.18 -12.48 31.00
C GLY A 282 20.99 -11.54 31.21
N ILE A 283 21.09 -10.27 30.83
CA ILE A 283 20.02 -9.30 31.03
C ILE A 283 19.32 -8.96 29.72
N GLN A 284 17.97 -8.80 29.80
CA GLN A 284 17.12 -8.48 28.66
C GLN A 284 16.14 -7.36 29.02
N GLY A 285 15.80 -6.52 28.03
CA GLY A 285 14.79 -5.47 28.19
C GLY A 285 15.18 -4.38 29.18
N SER A 286 14.17 -3.65 29.65
CA SER A 286 14.35 -2.47 30.50
C SER A 286 14.42 -2.83 31.99
N LEU A 287 15.18 -2.03 32.74
CA LEU A 287 15.24 -2.06 34.20
C LEU A 287 14.12 -1.20 34.80
N THR A 288 13.43 -1.67 35.81
CA THR A 288 12.41 -0.90 36.54
C THR A 288 12.64 -0.94 38.04
N SER A 289 12.75 0.26 38.63
CA SER A 289 12.83 0.43 40.06
C SER A 289 11.44 0.55 40.66
N ALA A 290 11.03 -0.41 41.46
CA ALA A 290 9.72 -0.45 42.08
C ALA A 290 9.76 -1.24 43.41
N LEU A 291 8.86 -0.96 44.37
CA LEU A 291 8.69 -1.70 45.63
C LEU A 291 9.99 -1.89 46.43
N GLY A 292 10.98 -0.99 46.27
CA GLY A 292 12.27 -1.11 46.93
C GLY A 292 13.26 -2.08 46.26
N PHE A 293 12.93 -2.61 45.08
CA PHE A 293 13.73 -3.52 44.25
C PHE A 293 13.85 -3.04 42.82
N LEU A 294 14.81 -3.60 42.10
CA LEU A 294 14.87 -3.59 40.66
C LEU A 294 14.18 -4.81 40.09
N PHE A 295 13.41 -4.65 39.03
CA PHE A 295 12.79 -5.73 38.27
C PHE A 295 13.25 -5.67 36.82
N PHE A 296 13.54 -6.81 36.24
CA PHE A 296 13.98 -6.95 34.88
C PHE A 296 13.81 -8.38 34.34
N TRP A 297 13.79 -8.52 33.04
CA TRP A 297 13.87 -9.82 32.38
C TRP A 297 15.34 -10.21 32.19
N GLY A 298 15.65 -11.48 32.40
CA GLY A 298 16.99 -11.98 32.20
C GLY A 298 17.00 -13.46 31.88
N ASP A 299 18.08 -13.92 31.28
CA ASP A 299 18.32 -15.31 30.92
C ASP A 299 19.43 -15.88 31.84
N ASP A 300 19.29 -17.13 32.23
CA ASP A 300 20.33 -17.92 32.86
C ASP A 300 20.42 -19.28 32.14
N PRO A 301 21.36 -20.18 32.47
CA PRO A 301 21.45 -21.48 31.85
C PRO A 301 20.16 -22.33 31.94
N LYS A 302 19.21 -21.97 32.78
CA LYS A 302 17.89 -22.63 32.93
C LYS A 302 16.80 -21.94 32.11
N GLY A 303 17.12 -20.90 31.35
CA GLY A 303 16.21 -20.18 30.49
C GLY A 303 15.78 -18.81 31.03
N ARG A 304 14.79 -18.22 30.38
CA ARG A 304 14.29 -16.86 30.66
C ARG A 304 13.51 -16.80 31.97
N ALA A 305 13.71 -15.73 32.72
CA ALA A 305 13.04 -15.48 33.99
C ALA A 305 12.79 -13.98 34.22
N LEU A 306 11.78 -13.72 35.06
CA LEU A 306 11.65 -12.44 35.72
C LEU A 306 12.59 -12.45 36.94
N TRP A 307 13.46 -11.46 37.04
CA TRP A 307 14.40 -11.26 38.11
C TRP A 307 14.01 -10.09 38.99
N LYS A 308 14.34 -10.16 40.23
CA LYS A 308 14.39 -9.02 41.14
C LYS A 308 15.78 -8.87 41.76
N SER A 309 16.16 -7.63 42.09
CA SER A 309 17.42 -7.34 42.72
C SER A 309 17.25 -6.26 43.78
N ASP A 310 17.91 -6.44 44.96
CA ASP A 310 18.07 -5.40 45.96
C ASP A 310 19.31 -4.51 45.70
N GLY A 311 20.02 -4.79 44.59
CA GLY A 311 21.25 -4.15 44.21
C GLY A 311 22.51 -4.92 44.56
N THR A 312 22.40 -6.10 45.15
CA THR A 312 23.52 -6.99 45.51
C THR A 312 23.48 -8.26 44.68
N ALA A 313 24.63 -8.93 44.55
CA ALA A 313 24.74 -10.23 43.87
C ALA A 313 23.84 -11.31 44.54
N ARG A 314 23.81 -11.29 45.90
CA ARG A 314 23.05 -12.26 46.71
C ARG A 314 21.53 -11.98 46.65
N GLY A 315 21.15 -10.71 46.63
CA GLY A 315 19.74 -10.30 46.51
C GLY A 315 19.22 -10.21 45.07
N THR A 316 20.06 -10.54 44.09
CA THR A 316 19.65 -10.66 42.66
C THR A 316 19.24 -12.11 42.44
N VAL A 317 17.92 -12.36 42.44
CA VAL A 317 17.32 -13.70 42.38
C VAL A 317 16.20 -13.79 41.37
N VAL A 318 15.96 -15.00 40.90
CA VAL A 318 14.80 -15.30 40.03
C VAL A 318 13.53 -15.18 40.86
N LEU A 319 12.58 -14.42 40.37
CA LEU A 319 11.24 -14.27 40.92
C LEU A 319 10.26 -15.27 40.28
N LEU A 320 10.33 -15.42 38.97
CA LEU A 320 9.44 -16.30 38.22
C LEU A 320 10.10 -16.73 36.93
N ARG A 321 10.01 -18.05 36.60
CA ARG A 321 10.47 -18.57 35.28
C ARG A 321 9.34 -18.63 34.28
N THR A 322 9.64 -18.32 33.05
CA THR A 322 8.69 -18.34 31.95
C THR A 322 9.12 -19.33 30.86
N TRP A 323 8.20 -19.75 30.01
CA TRP A 323 8.46 -20.56 28.84
C TRP A 323 8.29 -19.70 27.55
N GLY A 324 9.20 -19.87 26.61
CA GLY A 324 9.15 -19.14 25.32
C GLY A 324 9.75 -17.74 25.35
N SER A 325 9.67 -17.02 24.26
CA SER A 325 10.16 -15.65 24.11
C SER A 325 9.20 -14.66 24.75
N CYS A 326 9.28 -14.48 26.06
CA CYS A 326 8.57 -13.42 26.76
C CYS A 326 9.21 -12.06 26.54
N ALA A 327 9.31 -11.65 25.35
CA ALA A 327 9.79 -10.29 25.09
C ALA A 327 9.02 -9.69 23.95
N THR A 328 7.96 -9.02 24.30
CA THR A 328 7.63 -7.85 23.51
C THR A 328 8.71 -6.80 23.78
N SER A 329 9.16 -6.15 22.74
CA SER A 329 10.19 -5.08 22.70
C SER A 329 9.87 -3.87 23.59
N SER A 330 8.85 -3.92 24.43
CA SER A 330 8.41 -2.86 25.34
C SER A 330 8.09 -3.38 26.75
N GLY A 331 8.84 -4.34 27.24
CA GLY A 331 8.63 -4.95 28.59
C GLY A 331 8.70 -3.94 29.74
N LYS A 332 7.93 -2.87 29.68
CA LYS A 332 7.77 -1.91 30.77
C LYS A 332 6.87 -2.51 31.84
N PHE A 333 7.35 -2.40 33.07
CA PHE A 333 6.56 -2.70 34.25
C PHE A 333 5.75 -1.46 34.62
N ALA A 334 4.52 -1.67 35.11
CA ALA A 334 3.72 -0.61 35.70
C ALA A 334 3.50 -0.90 37.20
N THR A 335 3.36 0.14 38.00
CA THR A 335 3.12 -0.02 39.45
C THR A 335 1.78 0.53 39.85
N LEU A 336 1.05 -0.22 40.66
CA LEU A 336 -0.17 0.24 41.30
C LEU A 336 -0.16 -0.21 42.75
N GLY A 337 -0.13 0.73 43.67
CA GLY A 337 -0.03 0.43 45.11
C GLY A 337 1.24 -0.39 45.44
N LYS A 338 1.05 -1.57 45.99
CA LYS A 338 2.13 -2.51 46.35
C LYS A 338 2.39 -3.61 45.33
N LEU A 339 1.89 -3.42 44.11
CA LEU A 339 2.04 -4.42 43.06
C LEU A 339 2.77 -3.82 41.86
N ILE A 340 3.59 -4.64 41.20
CA ILE A 340 4.07 -4.43 39.85
C ILE A 340 3.27 -5.28 38.87
N PHE A 341 3.02 -4.78 37.69
CA PHE A 341 2.31 -5.47 36.63
C PHE A 341 3.19 -5.62 35.39
N PHE A 342 3.05 -6.74 34.73
CA PHE A 342 3.82 -7.05 33.50
C PHE A 342 3.06 -8.06 32.64
N SER A 343 3.42 -8.10 31.38
CA SER A 343 2.94 -9.12 30.44
C SER A 343 3.88 -10.32 30.48
N GLY A 344 3.34 -11.52 30.69
CA GLY A 344 4.12 -12.74 30.82
C GLY A 344 3.47 -13.94 30.13
N SER A 345 4.28 -14.78 29.46
CA SER A 345 3.85 -15.98 28.76
C SER A 345 4.14 -17.23 29.55
N PHE A 346 3.14 -18.11 29.67
CA PHE A 346 3.24 -19.38 30.43
C PHE A 346 2.57 -20.51 29.65
N PRO A 347 3.01 -21.76 29.87
CA PRO A 347 2.37 -22.92 29.26
C PRO A 347 0.87 -22.99 29.53
N LEU A 348 0.10 -23.31 28.49
CA LEU A 348 -1.36 -23.47 28.52
C LEU A 348 -2.18 -22.19 28.75
N ARG A 349 -1.53 -20.99 28.79
CA ARG A 349 -2.23 -19.73 29.10
C ARG A 349 -1.81 -18.56 28.24
N GLY A 350 -1.01 -18.79 27.23
CA GLY A 350 -0.55 -17.70 26.35
C GLY A 350 0.20 -16.58 27.09
N GLN A 351 0.17 -15.40 26.52
CA GLN A 351 0.75 -14.18 27.09
C GLN A 351 -0.36 -13.34 27.73
N GLU A 352 -0.33 -13.26 29.06
CA GLU A 352 -1.38 -12.64 29.88
C GLU A 352 -0.82 -11.58 30.84
N LEU A 353 -1.74 -10.88 31.56
CA LEU A 353 -1.37 -9.89 32.58
C LEU A 353 -1.04 -10.56 33.90
N TRP A 354 0.14 -10.29 34.45
CA TRP A 354 0.64 -10.79 35.73
C TRP A 354 0.86 -9.64 36.70
N ALA A 355 0.74 -9.93 37.97
CA ALA A 355 1.06 -9.02 39.08
C ALA A 355 2.02 -9.67 40.04
N SER A 356 2.84 -8.87 40.71
CA SER A 356 3.77 -9.34 41.75
C SER A 356 3.92 -8.28 42.84
N ASP A 357 3.98 -8.73 44.10
CA ASP A 357 4.40 -7.93 45.27
C ASP A 357 5.93 -7.98 45.50
N GLY A 358 6.67 -8.61 44.59
CA GLY A 358 8.10 -8.84 44.69
C GLY A 358 8.47 -10.13 45.43
N THR A 359 7.50 -11.01 45.74
CA THR A 359 7.75 -12.36 46.30
C THR A 359 7.33 -13.43 45.27
N PRO A 360 7.97 -14.63 45.30
CA PRO A 360 7.50 -15.72 44.46
C PRO A 360 6.04 -16.11 44.69
N GLY A 361 5.61 -16.17 45.96
CA GLY A 361 4.24 -16.50 46.33
C GLY A 361 3.20 -15.42 46.00
N GLY A 362 3.61 -14.15 45.97
CA GLY A 362 2.76 -13.02 45.55
C GLY A 362 2.80 -12.72 44.06
N THR A 363 3.57 -13.50 43.30
CA THR A 363 3.64 -13.39 41.83
C THR A 363 2.61 -14.30 41.19
N ARG A 364 1.57 -13.73 40.59
CA ARG A 364 0.41 -14.48 40.08
C ARG A 364 -0.14 -13.93 38.78
N LEU A 365 -0.82 -14.77 38.03
CA LEU A 365 -1.71 -14.37 36.97
C LEU A 365 -2.85 -13.50 37.56
N VAL A 366 -3.13 -12.37 36.94
CA VAL A 366 -4.26 -11.51 37.35
C VAL A 366 -5.57 -12.12 36.85
N LEU A 367 -5.64 -12.38 35.58
CA LEU A 367 -6.76 -13.01 34.88
C LEU A 367 -6.27 -13.65 33.58
N ASP A 368 -6.80 -14.82 33.23
CA ASP A 368 -6.66 -15.45 31.91
C ASP A 368 -7.69 -14.79 30.98
N ILE A 369 -7.28 -13.70 30.32
CA ILE A 369 -8.18 -12.84 29.53
C ILE A 369 -8.58 -13.52 28.25
N ASN A 370 -7.62 -14.20 27.57
CA ASN A 370 -7.87 -14.96 26.36
C ASN A 370 -7.58 -16.44 26.62
N PRO A 371 -8.59 -17.21 27.09
CA PRO A 371 -8.38 -18.51 27.69
C PRO A 371 -7.68 -19.54 26.82
N GLY A 372 -6.83 -20.34 27.46
CA GLY A 372 -6.12 -21.45 26.83
C GLY A 372 -4.75 -21.08 26.28
N TRP A 373 -4.39 -21.58 25.10
CA TRP A 373 -3.10 -21.30 24.44
C TRP A 373 -3.03 -19.93 23.77
N ASN A 374 -4.16 -19.24 23.68
CA ASN A 374 -4.23 -17.92 23.08
C ASN A 374 -3.58 -16.88 24.02
N SER A 375 -3.32 -15.72 23.47
CA SER A 375 -2.67 -14.64 24.20
C SER A 375 -3.51 -13.38 24.15
N SER A 376 -3.79 -12.76 25.29
CA SER A 376 -4.40 -11.43 25.33
C SER A 376 -3.40 -10.31 25.01
N ASN A 377 -2.09 -10.59 25.04
CA ASN A 377 -1.00 -9.65 24.74
C ASN A 377 -1.15 -8.29 25.43
N PRO A 378 -1.18 -8.19 26.74
CA PRO A 378 -1.37 -6.94 27.44
C PRO A 378 -0.29 -5.92 27.12
N SER A 379 -0.69 -4.67 26.84
CA SER A 379 0.23 -3.57 26.53
C SER A 379 -0.32 -2.22 27.01
N SER A 380 0.43 -1.13 26.78
CA SER A 380 0.04 0.24 27.19
C SER A 380 -0.35 0.37 28.67
N LEU A 381 0.39 -0.31 29.56
CA LEU A 381 0.14 -0.32 30.98
C LEU A 381 0.29 1.08 31.59
N CYS A 382 -0.76 1.62 32.19
CA CYS A 382 -0.80 2.97 32.76
C CYS A 382 -1.62 3.00 34.05
N ALA A 383 -0.99 3.40 35.16
CA ALA A 383 -1.67 3.54 36.44
C ALA A 383 -2.23 4.96 36.63
N ALA A 384 -3.52 5.07 36.87
CA ALA A 384 -4.20 6.33 37.15
C ALA A 384 -5.51 6.08 37.94
N GLY A 385 -5.94 7.03 38.74
CA GLY A 385 -7.23 6.98 39.42
C GLY A 385 -7.45 5.79 40.34
N GLY A 386 -6.39 5.12 40.78
CA GLY A 386 -6.48 3.94 41.70
C GLY A 386 -6.62 2.61 40.96
N TYR A 387 -6.49 2.54 39.68
CA TYR A 387 -6.46 1.32 38.85
C TYR A 387 -5.37 1.37 37.79
N LEU A 388 -5.06 0.19 37.23
CA LEU A 388 -4.21 0.05 36.06
C LEU A 388 -5.09 -0.04 34.81
N PHE A 389 -4.87 0.85 33.89
CA PHE A 389 -5.39 0.80 32.52
C PHE A 389 -4.39 0.04 31.62
N PHE A 390 -4.91 -0.75 30.70
CA PHE A 390 -4.10 -1.48 29.70
C PHE A 390 -4.93 -1.87 28.48
N SER A 391 -4.29 -2.26 27.40
CA SER A 391 -4.95 -2.85 26.24
C SER A 391 -4.74 -4.37 26.23
N ALA A 392 -5.78 -5.13 25.90
CA ALA A 392 -5.71 -6.58 25.75
C ALA A 392 -6.77 -7.10 24.79
N ASP A 393 -6.57 -8.30 24.27
CA ASP A 393 -7.45 -9.00 23.33
C ASP A 393 -8.02 -10.24 24.03
N ASP A 394 -9.33 -10.33 24.17
CA ASP A 394 -10.00 -11.49 24.77
C ASP A 394 -10.43 -12.56 23.77
N GLY A 395 -10.10 -12.37 22.48
CA GLY A 395 -10.49 -13.25 21.38
C GLY A 395 -11.93 -13.09 20.91
N VAL A 396 -12.71 -12.21 21.54
CA VAL A 396 -14.12 -11.93 21.22
C VAL A 396 -14.30 -10.50 20.69
N HIS A 397 -13.76 -9.50 21.40
CA HIS A 397 -13.90 -8.08 21.10
C HIS A 397 -12.67 -7.50 20.38
N GLY A 398 -11.66 -8.34 20.09
CA GLY A 398 -10.38 -7.87 19.61
C GLY A 398 -9.61 -7.11 20.70
N ARG A 399 -8.61 -6.33 20.30
CA ARG A 399 -7.79 -5.58 21.24
C ARG A 399 -8.50 -4.32 21.70
N GLU A 400 -8.93 -4.30 22.97
CA GLU A 400 -9.71 -3.24 23.57
C GLU A 400 -9.09 -2.68 24.86
N ALA A 401 -9.75 -1.65 25.43
CA ALA A 401 -9.36 -1.00 26.67
C ALA A 401 -9.84 -1.79 27.90
N TRP A 402 -8.90 -2.17 28.75
CA TRP A 402 -9.14 -2.92 29.99
C TRP A 402 -8.68 -2.16 31.22
N LYS A 403 -9.22 -2.48 32.37
CA LYS A 403 -8.72 -2.00 33.63
C LYS A 403 -8.62 -3.13 34.69
N THR A 404 -7.76 -2.91 35.69
CA THR A 404 -7.62 -3.82 36.84
C THR A 404 -7.23 -3.06 38.11
N ASP A 405 -7.67 -3.54 39.25
CA ASP A 405 -7.18 -3.18 40.58
C ASP A 405 -6.11 -4.15 41.10
N GLY A 406 -5.74 -5.15 40.27
CA GLY A 406 -4.83 -6.23 40.62
C GLY A 406 -5.51 -7.52 41.09
N THR A 407 -6.84 -7.56 41.15
CA THR A 407 -7.63 -8.76 41.44
C THR A 407 -8.31 -9.27 40.16
N SER A 408 -8.66 -10.55 40.12
CA SER A 408 -9.40 -11.09 38.99
C SER A 408 -10.80 -10.50 38.84
N LEU A 409 -11.48 -10.21 39.96
CA LEU A 409 -12.80 -9.59 40.01
C LEU A 409 -12.78 -8.13 39.61
N GLY A 410 -11.68 -7.40 39.86
CA GLY A 410 -11.47 -6.02 39.45
C GLY A 410 -10.87 -5.86 38.08
N THR A 411 -10.68 -6.97 37.32
CA THR A 411 -10.11 -6.99 35.97
C THR A 411 -11.20 -7.25 34.95
N PHE A 412 -11.49 -6.27 34.11
CA PHE A 412 -12.56 -6.40 33.12
C PHE A 412 -12.36 -5.44 31.93
N LEU A 413 -13.04 -5.76 30.84
CA LEU A 413 -13.17 -4.91 29.67
C LEU A 413 -13.80 -3.58 30.10
N LEU A 414 -13.06 -2.50 29.94
CA LEU A 414 -13.52 -1.16 30.31
C LEU A 414 -14.57 -0.65 29.34
N LYS A 415 -14.30 -0.83 28.06
CA LYS A 415 -15.21 -0.49 26.97
C LYS A 415 -14.81 -1.24 25.70
N ASP A 416 -15.80 -1.81 25.01
CA ASP A 416 -15.70 -2.23 23.62
C ASP A 416 -15.85 -0.95 22.78
N ILE A 417 -14.71 -0.35 22.42
CA ILE A 417 -14.65 0.92 21.69
C ILE A 417 -14.99 0.68 20.21
N ARG A 418 -14.40 -0.37 19.65
CA ARG A 418 -14.68 -0.79 18.27
C ARG A 418 -15.34 -2.15 18.29
N THR A 419 -16.67 -2.15 18.20
CA THR A 419 -17.46 -3.37 18.30
C THR A 419 -17.03 -4.48 17.35
N GLY A 420 -16.85 -5.68 17.90
CA GLY A 420 -16.47 -6.88 17.16
C GLY A 420 -14.98 -7.21 17.24
N LYS A 421 -14.55 -8.18 16.41
CA LYS A 421 -13.20 -8.76 16.49
C LYS A 421 -12.05 -7.84 16.03
N SER A 422 -12.36 -6.72 15.40
CA SER A 422 -11.34 -5.80 14.87
C SER A 422 -10.57 -5.07 15.97
N GLY A 423 -11.21 -4.80 17.08
CA GLY A 423 -10.63 -4.07 18.20
C GLY A 423 -10.26 -2.62 17.93
N SER A 424 -10.09 -1.83 18.97
CA SER A 424 -9.75 -0.40 18.88
C SER A 424 -8.25 -0.10 18.99
N ASP A 425 -7.41 -1.09 19.27
CA ASP A 425 -5.96 -0.96 19.43
C ASP A 425 -5.52 0.20 20.35
N PRO A 426 -5.94 0.24 21.63
CA PRO A 426 -5.57 1.33 22.53
C PRO A 426 -4.06 1.40 22.73
N SER A 427 -3.48 2.59 22.58
CA SER A 427 -2.03 2.78 22.65
C SER A 427 -1.62 4.14 23.23
N GLY A 428 -0.37 4.25 23.69
CA GLY A 428 0.20 5.51 24.17
C GLY A 428 -0.42 6.03 25.47
N ALA A 429 -0.98 5.15 26.32
CA ALA A 429 -1.67 5.54 27.54
C ALA A 429 -0.77 6.31 28.50
N VAL A 430 -1.24 7.49 28.96
CA VAL A 430 -0.55 8.34 29.94
C VAL A 430 -1.54 8.80 31.04
N PRO A 431 -1.09 8.98 32.29
CA PRO A 431 -1.92 9.56 33.34
C PRO A 431 -2.26 11.01 32.99
N PHE A 432 -3.54 11.38 33.12
CA PHE A 432 -4.03 12.71 32.82
C PHE A 432 -4.96 13.23 33.92
N GLY A 433 -4.42 13.81 34.96
CA GLY A 433 -5.13 14.10 36.17
C GLY A 433 -5.55 12.79 36.88
N LYS A 434 -6.85 12.59 37.11
CA LYS A 434 -7.44 11.33 37.60
C LYS A 434 -7.82 10.36 36.46
N SER A 435 -7.70 10.79 35.24
CA SER A 435 -8.05 10.04 34.01
C SER A 435 -6.82 9.49 33.28
N VAL A 436 -7.06 8.72 32.23
CA VAL A 436 -6.04 8.25 31.28
C VAL A 436 -6.35 8.82 29.91
N LEU A 437 -5.33 9.34 29.25
CA LEU A 437 -5.39 9.78 27.85
C LEU A 437 -4.65 8.75 27.01
N PHE A 438 -5.25 8.36 25.87
CA PHE A 438 -4.70 7.33 24.98
C PHE A 438 -5.23 7.52 23.56
N ALA A 439 -4.65 6.83 22.57
CA ALA A 439 -5.17 6.74 21.22
C ALA A 439 -5.97 5.44 21.07
N ALA A 440 -7.11 5.49 20.38
CA ALA A 440 -7.91 4.32 20.01
C ALA A 440 -8.71 4.59 18.74
N ASP A 441 -9.07 3.52 18.04
CA ASP A 441 -9.81 3.51 16.79
C ASP A 441 -11.20 2.94 17.03
N ASP A 442 -12.26 3.73 16.87
CA ASP A 442 -13.63 3.24 17.01
C ASP A 442 -14.27 2.81 15.67
N GLY A 443 -13.50 2.88 14.60
CA GLY A 443 -13.94 2.64 13.23
C GLY A 443 -14.47 3.92 12.56
N PRO A 444 -15.57 4.52 13.01
CA PRO A 444 -16.14 5.71 12.36
C PRO A 444 -15.24 6.94 12.33
N HIS A 445 -14.42 7.16 13.37
CA HIS A 445 -13.53 8.31 13.47
C HIS A 445 -12.06 7.94 13.22
N GLY A 446 -11.76 6.63 13.05
CA GLY A 446 -10.39 6.13 12.96
C GLY A 446 -9.65 6.25 14.29
N LYS A 447 -8.30 6.24 14.23
CA LYS A 447 -7.48 6.33 15.43
C LYS A 447 -7.32 7.76 15.90
N GLU A 448 -8.04 8.10 16.96
CA GLU A 448 -8.17 9.43 17.54
C GLU A 448 -7.76 9.46 19.02
N PRO A 449 -7.61 10.65 19.65
CA PRO A 449 -7.34 10.75 21.07
C PRO A 449 -8.62 10.47 21.90
N TRP A 450 -8.49 9.57 22.88
CA TRP A 450 -9.54 9.16 23.80
C TRP A 450 -9.16 9.47 25.24
N ILE A 451 -10.17 9.68 26.08
CA ILE A 451 -10.00 9.88 27.51
C ILE A 451 -10.88 8.90 28.28
N SER A 452 -10.37 8.41 29.44
CA SER A 452 -11.11 7.54 30.33
C SER A 452 -10.90 7.94 31.79
N ASP A 453 -11.99 8.05 32.57
CA ASP A 453 -11.96 8.18 34.02
C ASP A 453 -12.00 6.83 34.74
N GLY A 454 -11.91 5.73 34.01
CA GLY A 454 -12.01 4.36 34.48
C GLY A 454 -13.42 3.81 34.54
N THR A 455 -14.40 4.53 33.99
CA THR A 455 -15.76 4.02 33.79
C THR A 455 -16.04 3.86 32.29
N SER A 456 -16.95 2.98 31.92
CA SER A 456 -17.35 2.82 30.51
C SER A 456 -17.98 4.09 29.92
N GLN A 457 -18.77 4.81 30.74
CA GLN A 457 -19.38 6.09 30.33
C GLN A 457 -18.35 7.21 30.23
N GLY A 458 -17.36 7.27 31.13
CA GLY A 458 -16.29 8.25 31.09
C GLY A 458 -15.19 7.92 30.09
N THR A 459 -15.25 6.74 29.46
CA THR A 459 -14.38 6.36 28.32
C THR A 459 -15.01 6.83 27.03
N LYS A 460 -14.45 7.90 26.46
CA LYS A 460 -15.02 8.58 25.31
C LYS A 460 -13.96 9.21 24.41
N LEU A 461 -14.33 9.43 23.17
CA LEU A 461 -13.57 10.24 22.22
C LEU A 461 -13.31 11.63 22.83
N LEU A 462 -12.07 12.06 22.86
CA LEU A 462 -11.70 13.40 23.36
C LEU A 462 -11.95 14.45 22.28
N ALA A 463 -11.54 14.16 21.08
CA ALA A 463 -11.74 15.00 19.91
C ALA A 463 -11.60 14.13 18.65
N ASP A 464 -12.46 14.35 17.66
CA ASP A 464 -12.27 13.96 16.28
C ASP A 464 -11.45 15.06 15.61
N LEU A 465 -10.18 14.80 15.38
CA LEU A 465 -9.25 15.78 14.81
C LEU A 465 -9.31 15.80 13.30
N PHE A 466 -9.81 14.74 12.72
CA PHE A 466 -9.97 14.61 11.27
C PHE A 466 -11.38 14.11 10.91
N THR A 467 -12.32 15.02 10.80
CA THR A 467 -13.67 14.71 10.33
C THR A 467 -13.66 14.37 8.85
N CYS A 468 -14.21 13.21 8.49
CA CYS A 468 -14.34 12.79 7.09
C CYS A 468 -15.34 13.72 6.36
N PRO A 469 -14.95 14.38 5.27
CA PRO A 469 -15.88 15.17 4.47
C PRO A 469 -16.99 14.30 3.85
N PRO A 470 -18.22 14.81 3.65
CA PRO A 470 -19.30 14.07 2.99
C PRO A 470 -18.91 13.60 1.58
N GLY A 471 -19.25 12.38 1.23
CA GLY A 471 -18.98 11.79 -0.11
C GLY A 471 -17.71 10.99 -0.22
N TYR A 472 -17.10 10.64 0.91
CA TYR A 472 -15.98 9.68 0.96
C TYR A 472 -16.51 8.27 1.24
N SER A 473 -15.90 7.28 0.61
CA SER A 473 -16.13 5.85 0.87
C SER A 473 -14.82 5.06 0.85
N LYS A 474 -14.83 3.88 1.45
CA LYS A 474 -13.72 2.93 1.35
C LYS A 474 -13.67 2.34 -0.05
N GLY A 475 -12.48 2.26 -0.64
CA GLY A 475 -12.33 1.59 -1.92
C GLY A 475 -12.49 0.07 -1.82
N SER A 476 -13.08 -0.54 -2.83
CA SER A 476 -13.23 -1.98 -2.95
C SER A 476 -11.97 -2.72 -3.38
N ASN A 477 -10.88 -2.01 -3.66
CA ASN A 477 -9.58 -2.55 -4.09
C ASN A 477 -9.69 -3.59 -5.21
N PRO A 478 -10.27 -3.27 -6.35
CA PRO A 478 -10.48 -4.22 -7.41
C PRO A 478 -9.16 -4.66 -8.06
N LEU A 479 -9.03 -5.98 -8.32
CA LEU A 479 -7.83 -6.59 -8.89
C LEU A 479 -8.18 -7.66 -9.92
N PHE A 480 -7.20 -8.02 -10.77
CA PHE A 480 -7.30 -9.03 -11.82
C PHE A 480 -8.36 -8.69 -12.87
N LEU A 481 -8.43 -7.41 -13.25
CA LEU A 481 -9.31 -6.97 -14.33
C LEU A 481 -9.02 -7.77 -15.60
N THR A 482 -10.02 -8.45 -16.12
CA THR A 482 -9.87 -9.36 -17.27
C THR A 482 -11.05 -9.19 -18.22
N ASP A 483 -10.78 -8.93 -19.50
CA ASP A 483 -11.81 -8.96 -20.55
C ASP A 483 -12.08 -10.41 -20.95
N LEU A 484 -13.28 -10.87 -20.70
CA LEU A 484 -13.75 -12.19 -21.09
C LEU A 484 -14.97 -12.07 -21.98
N ALA A 485 -14.75 -12.20 -23.29
CA ALA A 485 -15.80 -12.09 -24.30
C ALA A 485 -16.62 -10.79 -24.21
N GLY A 486 -15.96 -9.68 -23.87
CA GLY A 486 -16.55 -8.37 -23.73
C GLY A 486 -17.18 -8.08 -22.38
N SER A 487 -17.08 -8.95 -21.39
CA SER A 487 -17.46 -8.68 -19.99
C SER A 487 -16.20 -8.48 -19.15
N LEU A 488 -16.16 -7.42 -18.38
CA LEU A 488 -15.08 -7.17 -17.43
C LEU A 488 -15.29 -8.03 -16.20
N TRP A 489 -14.35 -8.92 -15.90
CA TRP A 489 -14.31 -9.74 -14.69
C TRP A 489 -13.20 -9.24 -13.79
N PHE A 490 -13.44 -9.22 -12.48
CA PHE A 490 -12.48 -8.81 -11.47
C PHE A 490 -12.89 -9.33 -10.10
N ARG A 491 -12.04 -9.17 -9.12
CA ARG A 491 -12.40 -9.36 -7.72
C ARG A 491 -12.47 -8.01 -7.03
N ALA A 492 -13.37 -7.86 -6.07
CA ALA A 492 -13.49 -6.66 -5.25
C ALA A 492 -14.07 -7.00 -3.87
N ASP A 493 -13.83 -6.15 -2.90
CA ASP A 493 -14.29 -6.25 -1.52
C ASP A 493 -15.36 -5.19 -1.24
N ASP A 494 -16.57 -5.59 -0.92
CA ASP A 494 -17.63 -4.67 -0.50
C ASP A 494 -17.75 -4.55 1.03
N GLU A 495 -16.82 -5.17 1.76
CA GLU A 495 -16.77 -5.29 3.24
C GLU A 495 -18.02 -5.91 3.89
N ILE A 496 -18.92 -6.47 3.09
CA ILE A 496 -20.10 -7.21 3.56
C ILE A 496 -19.90 -8.71 3.31
N HIS A 497 -19.44 -9.03 2.10
CA HIS A 497 -19.25 -10.40 1.65
C HIS A 497 -17.76 -10.78 1.54
N GLY A 498 -16.84 -9.80 1.78
CA GLY A 498 -15.42 -9.95 1.56
C GLY A 498 -15.04 -9.92 0.07
N ILE A 499 -13.86 -10.43 -0.25
CA ILE A 499 -13.32 -10.38 -1.62
C ILE A 499 -13.96 -11.48 -2.46
N GLU A 500 -14.89 -11.09 -3.35
CA GLU A 500 -15.70 -11.98 -4.18
C GLU A 500 -15.54 -11.68 -5.69
N PRO A 501 -16.00 -12.57 -6.61
CA PRO A 501 -15.98 -12.31 -8.05
C PRO A 501 -17.06 -11.30 -8.47
N TRP A 502 -16.65 -10.32 -9.25
CA TRP A 502 -17.50 -9.28 -9.80
C TRP A 502 -17.47 -9.29 -11.33
N ILE A 503 -18.56 -8.83 -11.93
CA ILE A 503 -18.69 -8.65 -13.37
C ILE A 503 -19.20 -7.23 -13.66
N SER A 504 -18.75 -6.65 -14.78
CA SER A 504 -19.19 -5.33 -15.23
C SER A 504 -19.28 -5.26 -16.75
N ASP A 505 -20.23 -4.48 -17.25
CA ASP A 505 -20.33 -4.04 -18.64
C ASP A 505 -19.86 -2.57 -18.81
N GLY A 506 -19.34 -1.98 -17.73
CA GLY A 506 -18.93 -0.59 -17.66
C GLY A 506 -20.05 0.38 -17.28
N THR A 507 -21.18 -0.13 -16.81
CA THR A 507 -22.24 0.68 -16.24
C THR A 507 -22.44 0.35 -14.76
N LYS A 508 -23.00 1.28 -13.99
CA LYS A 508 -23.33 1.04 -12.59
C LYS A 508 -24.31 -0.12 -12.41
N ALA A 509 -25.31 -0.22 -13.26
CA ALA A 509 -26.34 -1.29 -13.23
C ALA A 509 -25.77 -2.65 -13.63
N GLY A 510 -24.88 -2.71 -14.62
CA GLY A 510 -24.22 -3.93 -15.08
C GLY A 510 -23.06 -4.37 -14.22
N THR A 511 -22.66 -3.58 -13.21
CA THR A 511 -21.59 -3.92 -12.28
C THR A 511 -22.19 -4.57 -11.04
N ARG A 512 -21.90 -5.85 -10.84
CA ARG A 512 -22.48 -6.63 -9.74
C ARG A 512 -21.56 -7.75 -9.29
N MET A 513 -21.69 -8.17 -8.06
CA MET A 513 -21.11 -9.41 -7.57
C MET A 513 -21.75 -10.60 -8.30
N VAL A 514 -20.93 -11.54 -8.73
CA VAL A 514 -21.41 -12.74 -9.42
C VAL A 514 -22.02 -13.71 -8.41
N LYS A 515 -21.32 -13.94 -7.32
CA LYS A 515 -21.75 -14.81 -6.22
C LYS A 515 -20.91 -14.56 -4.99
N ASP A 516 -21.54 -14.57 -3.82
CA ASP A 516 -20.88 -14.78 -2.54
C ASP A 516 -20.55 -16.28 -2.43
N ILE A 517 -19.29 -16.64 -2.68
CA ILE A 517 -18.83 -18.04 -2.73
C ILE A 517 -18.57 -18.55 -1.32
N LEU A 518 -18.00 -17.69 -0.47
CA LEU A 518 -17.61 -18.05 0.88
C LEU A 518 -18.24 -17.07 1.89
N PRO A 519 -19.51 -17.26 2.26
CA PRO A 519 -20.22 -16.39 3.18
C PRO A 519 -19.43 -16.11 4.46
N SER A 520 -19.36 -14.84 4.87
CA SER A 520 -18.61 -14.34 6.03
C SER A 520 -17.07 -14.43 5.90
N SER A 521 -16.53 -14.64 4.69
CA SER A 521 -15.09 -14.66 4.42
C SER A 521 -14.83 -14.34 2.94
N SER A 522 -13.57 -14.22 2.55
CA SER A 522 -13.19 -13.91 1.17
C SER A 522 -12.90 -15.17 0.35
N SER A 523 -13.55 -15.35 -0.78
CA SER A 523 -13.22 -16.44 -1.71
C SER A 523 -11.97 -16.18 -2.55
N ASN A 524 -11.48 -14.92 -2.59
CA ASN A 524 -10.27 -14.49 -3.28
C ASN A 524 -10.14 -15.02 -4.72
N PRO A 525 -11.08 -14.73 -5.61
CA PRO A 525 -11.06 -15.24 -6.98
C PRO A 525 -9.88 -14.66 -7.78
N ARG A 526 -9.35 -15.50 -8.70
CA ARG A 526 -8.21 -15.15 -9.56
C ARG A 526 -8.15 -16.00 -10.82
N SER A 527 -7.28 -15.61 -11.76
CA SER A 527 -7.02 -16.36 -13.00
C SER A 527 -8.27 -16.60 -13.85
N PHE A 528 -9.02 -15.55 -14.13
CA PHE A 528 -10.24 -15.63 -14.92
C PHE A 528 -9.98 -16.07 -16.38
N ARG A 529 -10.77 -17.00 -16.90
CA ARG A 529 -10.70 -17.54 -18.26
C ARG A 529 -12.08 -17.69 -18.86
N PHE A 530 -12.14 -17.71 -20.21
CA PHE A 530 -13.38 -17.93 -20.95
C PHE A 530 -13.23 -19.12 -21.90
N LEU A 531 -14.16 -20.05 -21.83
CA LEU A 531 -14.18 -21.25 -22.67
C LEU A 531 -15.64 -21.64 -23.00
N ARG A 532 -15.97 -21.75 -24.29
CA ARG A 532 -17.27 -22.23 -24.80
C ARG A 532 -18.50 -21.58 -24.13
N GLY A 533 -18.50 -20.25 -24.05
CA GLY A 533 -19.63 -19.51 -23.48
C GLY A 533 -19.68 -19.47 -21.95
N LYS A 534 -18.68 -20.02 -21.26
CA LYS A 534 -18.61 -20.06 -19.80
C LYS A 534 -17.33 -19.45 -19.28
N TYR A 535 -17.39 -18.91 -18.08
CA TYR A 535 -16.28 -18.33 -17.36
C TYR A 535 -15.71 -19.34 -16.38
N PHE A 536 -14.39 -19.33 -16.22
CA PHE A 536 -13.67 -20.19 -15.28
C PHE A 536 -12.73 -19.34 -14.45
N PHE A 537 -12.64 -19.61 -13.16
CA PHE A 537 -11.72 -18.94 -12.26
C PHE A 537 -11.40 -19.83 -11.05
N GLN A 538 -10.33 -19.50 -10.36
CA GLN A 538 -9.98 -20.14 -9.09
C GLN A 538 -10.58 -19.33 -7.96
N ALA A 539 -11.09 -20.00 -6.93
CA ALA A 539 -11.53 -19.36 -5.69
C ALA A 539 -11.45 -20.35 -4.51
N PHE A 540 -11.38 -19.82 -3.30
CA PHE A 540 -11.55 -20.63 -2.10
C PHE A 540 -13.01 -21.10 -2.00
N GLU A 541 -13.20 -22.39 -1.98
CA GLU A 541 -14.50 -23.05 -1.70
C GLU A 541 -14.72 -23.21 -0.20
N SER A 542 -13.64 -23.26 0.57
CA SER A 542 -13.56 -23.25 2.02
C SER A 542 -12.23 -22.64 2.46
N LEU A 543 -12.05 -22.37 3.74
CA LEU A 543 -10.80 -21.79 4.29
C LEU A 543 -9.53 -22.60 3.98
N LYS A 544 -9.67 -23.86 3.58
CA LYS A 544 -8.54 -24.77 3.31
C LYS A 544 -8.51 -25.32 1.89
N ARG A 545 -9.50 -25.01 1.05
CA ARG A 545 -9.63 -25.62 -0.28
C ARG A 545 -9.84 -24.58 -1.37
N VAL A 546 -8.96 -24.58 -2.35
CA VAL A 546 -9.09 -23.83 -3.61
C VAL A 546 -9.70 -24.75 -4.66
N SER A 547 -10.71 -24.29 -5.38
CA SER A 547 -11.35 -25.01 -6.46
C SER A 547 -11.41 -24.19 -7.75
N ILE A 548 -11.56 -24.86 -8.89
CA ILE A 548 -11.91 -24.20 -10.15
C ILE A 548 -13.41 -24.04 -10.18
N PHE A 549 -13.88 -22.81 -10.34
CA PHE A 549 -15.29 -22.51 -10.52
C PHE A 549 -15.64 -22.34 -11.99
N GLN A 550 -16.80 -22.80 -12.37
CA GLN A 550 -17.46 -22.51 -13.64
C GLN A 550 -18.61 -21.56 -13.39
N SER A 551 -18.82 -20.59 -14.28
CA SER A 551 -19.88 -19.59 -14.17
C SER A 551 -20.47 -19.25 -15.54
N ASP A 552 -21.74 -18.88 -15.58
CA ASP A 552 -22.38 -18.19 -16.71
C ASP A 552 -22.59 -16.69 -16.43
N GLY A 553 -22.03 -16.21 -15.32
CA GLY A 553 -22.18 -14.84 -14.83
C GLY A 553 -23.35 -14.65 -13.87
N SER A 554 -24.14 -15.70 -13.58
CA SER A 554 -25.22 -15.67 -12.59
C SER A 554 -24.83 -16.37 -11.28
N PRO A 555 -25.46 -16.06 -10.15
CA PRO A 555 -25.20 -16.76 -8.89
C PRO A 555 -25.49 -18.26 -8.94
N SER A 556 -26.60 -18.67 -9.59
CA SER A 556 -27.02 -20.08 -9.75
C SER A 556 -26.16 -20.85 -10.74
N GLY A 557 -25.68 -20.18 -11.78
CA GLY A 557 -24.77 -20.76 -12.78
C GLY A 557 -23.28 -20.78 -12.35
N THR A 558 -22.97 -20.35 -11.11
CA THR A 558 -21.62 -20.33 -10.55
C THR A 558 -21.45 -21.42 -9.51
N PHE A 559 -20.64 -22.42 -9.81
CA PHE A 559 -20.39 -23.59 -8.96
C PHE A 559 -19.00 -24.18 -9.20
N PRO A 560 -18.43 -24.93 -8.24
CA PRO A 560 -17.14 -25.59 -8.42
C PRO A 560 -17.23 -26.66 -9.52
N LEU A 561 -16.23 -26.72 -10.37
CA LEU A 561 -16.11 -27.75 -11.42
C LEU A 561 -15.96 -29.12 -10.78
N LYS A 562 -16.97 -29.98 -10.99
CA LYS A 562 -16.92 -31.36 -10.51
C LYS A 562 -16.01 -32.19 -11.41
N ILE A 563 -15.20 -33.03 -10.82
CA ILE A 563 -14.35 -33.99 -11.51
C ILE A 563 -14.91 -35.37 -11.22
N THR A 564 -15.19 -36.16 -12.29
CA THR A 564 -15.86 -37.45 -12.18
C THR A 564 -14.95 -38.63 -11.85
N LEU A 565 -13.71 -38.39 -11.44
CA LEU A 565 -12.81 -39.48 -11.07
C LEU A 565 -13.06 -39.89 -9.61
N PRO A 566 -13.51 -41.10 -9.33
CA PRO A 566 -13.78 -41.59 -7.97
C PRO A 566 -12.51 -41.55 -7.13
N GLY A 567 -12.58 -40.89 -5.97
CA GLY A 567 -11.46 -40.84 -5.01
C GLY A 567 -10.39 -39.80 -5.29
N ILE A 568 -10.49 -38.98 -6.35
CA ILE A 568 -9.53 -37.94 -6.67
C ILE A 568 -10.04 -36.57 -6.25
N THR A 569 -9.24 -35.87 -5.44
CA THR A 569 -9.45 -34.46 -5.08
C THR A 569 -8.29 -33.67 -5.63
N LEU A 570 -8.53 -32.66 -6.46
CA LEU A 570 -7.48 -31.77 -6.92
C LEU A 570 -7.13 -30.75 -5.84
N PHE A 571 -5.84 -30.63 -5.57
CA PHE A 571 -5.27 -29.69 -4.63
C PHE A 571 -4.66 -28.51 -5.40
N ASN A 572 -4.92 -27.29 -4.91
CA ASN A 572 -4.35 -26.03 -5.38
C ASN A 572 -4.28 -25.91 -6.92
N PRO A 573 -5.39 -26.08 -7.66
CA PRO A 573 -5.35 -25.98 -9.10
C PRO A 573 -4.92 -24.58 -9.54
N TRP A 574 -4.09 -24.47 -10.57
CA TRP A 574 -3.65 -23.22 -11.16
C TRP A 574 -4.08 -23.13 -12.62
N LEU A 575 -4.97 -22.18 -12.95
CA LEU A 575 -5.49 -22.02 -14.30
C LEU A 575 -4.46 -21.44 -15.26
N GLY A 576 -4.18 -22.19 -16.31
CA GLY A 576 -3.32 -21.81 -17.43
C GLY A 576 -4.13 -21.24 -18.61
N PRO A 577 -3.58 -21.34 -19.85
CA PRO A 577 -4.22 -20.82 -21.04
C PRO A 577 -5.31 -21.74 -21.60
N VAL A 578 -6.12 -21.17 -22.51
CA VAL A 578 -7.06 -21.92 -23.36
C VAL A 578 -6.38 -22.19 -24.69
N LEU A 579 -6.39 -23.45 -25.14
CA LEU A 579 -5.94 -23.85 -26.45
C LEU A 579 -7.04 -24.69 -27.14
N ALA A 580 -7.42 -24.30 -28.34
CA ALA A 580 -8.49 -24.91 -29.11
C ALA A 580 -9.81 -24.96 -28.30
N ARG A 581 -10.20 -26.11 -27.78
CA ARG A 581 -11.45 -26.33 -27.06
C ARG A 581 -11.24 -26.73 -25.60
N ASN A 582 -10.03 -26.60 -25.09
CA ASN A 582 -9.66 -27.01 -23.75
C ASN A 582 -8.99 -25.89 -22.98
N LEU A 583 -9.29 -25.82 -21.69
CA LEU A 583 -8.60 -25.02 -20.70
C LEU A 583 -7.56 -25.92 -20.01
N PHE A 584 -6.32 -25.49 -20.00
CA PHE A 584 -5.24 -26.21 -19.31
C PHE A 584 -5.02 -25.65 -17.93
N PHE A 585 -4.66 -26.49 -17.00
CA PHE A 585 -4.38 -26.08 -15.63
C PHE A 585 -3.39 -27.05 -14.96
N ILE A 586 -2.73 -26.57 -13.92
CA ILE A 586 -1.84 -27.37 -13.09
C ILE A 586 -2.65 -27.78 -11.86
N ALA A 587 -2.55 -29.05 -11.45
CA ALA A 587 -3.14 -29.52 -10.21
C ALA A 587 -2.44 -30.77 -9.71
N ASP A 588 -2.52 -30.99 -8.41
CA ASP A 588 -2.08 -32.20 -7.73
C ASP A 588 -3.32 -33.07 -7.40
N ASP A 589 -3.30 -34.33 -7.78
CA ASP A 589 -4.37 -35.29 -7.47
C ASP A 589 -4.08 -36.14 -6.22
N GLY A 590 -2.97 -35.85 -5.51
CA GLY A 590 -2.54 -36.59 -4.33
C GLY A 590 -1.84 -37.92 -4.62
N LEU A 591 -1.79 -38.33 -5.89
CA LEU A 591 -1.16 -39.59 -6.34
C LEU A 591 0.07 -39.34 -7.22
N ARG A 592 0.00 -38.30 -8.08
CA ARG A 592 1.00 -38.00 -9.12
C ARG A 592 1.72 -36.68 -8.90
N GLY A 593 1.40 -35.95 -7.78
CA GLY A 593 1.92 -34.61 -7.56
C GLY A 593 1.40 -33.59 -8.57
N GLU A 594 2.04 -32.42 -8.67
CA GLU A 594 1.62 -31.36 -9.60
C GLU A 594 1.91 -31.77 -11.05
N GLU A 595 0.84 -31.96 -11.84
CA GLU A 595 0.89 -32.24 -13.26
C GLU A 595 -0.05 -31.31 -14.07
N ILE A 596 0.03 -31.38 -15.42
CA ILE A 596 -0.88 -30.63 -16.30
C ILE A 596 -2.15 -31.41 -16.53
N TRP A 597 -3.27 -30.75 -16.27
CA TRP A 597 -4.61 -31.20 -16.51
C TRP A 597 -5.28 -30.36 -17.60
N MET A 598 -6.29 -30.92 -18.22
CA MET A 598 -7.11 -30.22 -19.19
C MET A 598 -8.59 -30.42 -18.92
N THR A 599 -9.40 -29.45 -19.30
CA THR A 599 -10.87 -29.55 -19.24
C THR A 599 -11.51 -28.87 -20.45
N ASP A 600 -12.61 -29.46 -20.95
CA ASP A 600 -13.49 -28.82 -21.93
C ASP A 600 -14.69 -28.12 -21.25
N GLY A 601 -14.67 -28.04 -19.93
CA GLY A 601 -15.73 -27.49 -19.09
C GLY A 601 -16.73 -28.52 -18.60
N THR A 602 -16.56 -29.81 -18.95
CA THR A 602 -17.37 -30.88 -18.43
C THR A 602 -16.58 -31.77 -17.46
N PRO A 603 -17.25 -32.42 -16.49
CA PRO A 603 -16.58 -33.40 -15.64
C PRO A 603 -15.89 -34.54 -16.41
N ALA A 604 -16.51 -35.05 -17.45
CA ALA A 604 -15.96 -36.12 -18.30
C ALA A 604 -14.78 -35.66 -19.19
N GLY A 605 -14.76 -34.37 -19.58
CA GLY A 605 -13.67 -33.78 -20.35
C GLY A 605 -12.50 -33.30 -19.48
N THR A 606 -12.62 -33.39 -18.14
CA THR A 606 -11.58 -33.01 -17.20
C THR A 606 -10.68 -34.19 -16.92
N LYS A 607 -9.42 -34.13 -17.39
CA LYS A 607 -8.49 -35.27 -17.33
C LYS A 607 -7.03 -34.79 -17.27
N LEU A 608 -6.18 -35.67 -16.79
CA LEU A 608 -4.74 -35.51 -16.85
C LEU A 608 -4.27 -35.46 -18.31
N LEU A 609 -3.46 -34.48 -18.69
CA LEU A 609 -2.86 -34.41 -20.03
C LEU A 609 -1.81 -35.51 -20.20
N LYS A 610 -0.85 -35.56 -19.28
CA LYS A 610 0.24 -36.55 -19.24
C LYS A 610 0.85 -36.59 -17.84
N ASP A 611 1.17 -37.76 -17.34
CA ASP A 611 2.00 -37.98 -16.19
C ASP A 611 3.46 -37.90 -16.68
N ILE A 612 4.08 -36.71 -16.47
CA ILE A 612 5.43 -36.42 -16.97
C ILE A 612 6.48 -37.02 -16.03
N MET A 613 6.27 -36.86 -14.73
CA MET A 613 7.11 -37.41 -13.68
C MET A 613 6.30 -38.36 -12.81
N PRO A 614 6.32 -39.67 -13.14
CA PRO A 614 5.52 -40.64 -12.39
C PRO A 614 5.88 -40.67 -10.90
N GLY A 615 4.85 -40.61 -10.05
CA GLY A 615 4.97 -40.65 -8.60
C GLY A 615 4.46 -39.39 -7.91
N ARG A 616 4.56 -39.34 -6.58
CA ARG A 616 3.93 -38.27 -5.77
C ARG A 616 4.64 -36.91 -5.83
N ILE A 617 5.83 -36.83 -6.42
CA ILE A 617 6.57 -35.59 -6.53
C ILE A 617 5.97 -34.72 -7.64
N GLY A 618 5.60 -35.34 -8.77
CA GLY A 618 5.06 -34.64 -9.95
C GLY A 618 6.08 -33.79 -10.70
N SER A 619 5.76 -33.41 -11.91
CA SER A 619 6.63 -32.64 -12.80
C SER A 619 6.70 -31.14 -12.50
N SER A 620 5.88 -30.66 -11.55
CA SER A 620 5.79 -29.26 -11.14
C SER A 620 5.78 -28.29 -12.32
N PRO A 621 4.82 -28.36 -13.25
CA PRO A 621 4.81 -27.55 -14.46
C PRO A 621 4.71 -26.05 -14.14
N ARG A 622 5.33 -25.19 -14.98
CA ARG A 622 5.26 -23.72 -14.84
C ARG A 622 5.21 -23.06 -16.22
N ASP A 623 4.95 -21.77 -16.24
CA ASP A 623 5.07 -20.91 -17.41
C ASP A 623 4.26 -21.37 -18.63
N LEU A 624 3.00 -21.82 -18.41
CA LEU A 624 2.13 -22.31 -19.47
C LEU A 624 1.75 -21.17 -20.42
N VAL A 625 2.15 -21.26 -21.68
CA VAL A 625 1.84 -20.29 -22.74
C VAL A 625 1.41 -20.98 -24.01
N THR A 626 0.57 -20.32 -24.81
CA THR A 626 0.17 -20.81 -26.13
C THR A 626 0.78 -19.99 -27.24
N ALA A 627 1.36 -20.67 -28.22
CA ALA A 627 1.91 -20.03 -29.40
C ALA A 627 1.76 -20.96 -30.62
N GLY A 628 1.36 -20.44 -31.76
CA GLY A 628 1.23 -21.20 -33.02
C GLY A 628 0.36 -22.45 -32.94
N GLY A 629 -0.68 -22.42 -32.12
CA GLY A 629 -1.60 -23.56 -31.94
C GLY A 629 -1.06 -24.68 -31.04
N LEU A 630 0.01 -24.43 -30.29
CA LEU A 630 0.63 -25.36 -29.34
C LEU A 630 0.69 -24.76 -27.95
N LEU A 631 0.72 -25.61 -26.93
CA LEU A 631 1.01 -25.28 -25.56
C LEU A 631 2.51 -25.50 -25.30
N PHE A 632 3.17 -24.52 -24.69
CA PHE A 632 4.55 -24.62 -24.21
C PHE A 632 4.56 -24.39 -22.72
N PHE A 633 5.43 -25.10 -22.02
CA PHE A 633 5.58 -25.03 -20.57
C PHE A 633 6.92 -25.59 -20.13
N THR A 634 7.31 -25.32 -18.90
CA THR A 634 8.45 -25.98 -18.27
C THR A 634 7.95 -27.08 -17.34
N ALA A 635 8.64 -28.22 -17.32
CA ALA A 635 8.35 -29.34 -16.43
C ALA A 635 9.63 -30.15 -16.16
N ASP A 636 9.66 -30.85 -15.05
CA ASP A 636 10.73 -31.71 -14.61
C ASP A 636 10.28 -33.16 -14.79
N ASP A 637 11.04 -33.97 -15.54
CA ASP A 637 10.75 -35.40 -15.68
C ASP A 637 11.70 -36.30 -14.85
N GLY A 638 12.54 -35.66 -14.02
CA GLY A 638 13.56 -36.33 -13.20
C GLY A 638 14.88 -36.56 -13.94
N PRO A 639 14.95 -37.34 -15.04
CA PRO A 639 16.19 -37.59 -15.76
C PRO A 639 16.84 -36.35 -16.38
N HIS A 640 16.03 -35.42 -16.94
CA HIS A 640 16.53 -34.25 -17.65
C HIS A 640 16.43 -32.98 -16.81
N GLY A 641 15.84 -33.06 -15.60
CA GLY A 641 15.53 -31.89 -14.78
C GLY A 641 14.45 -31.02 -15.41
N ARG A 642 14.39 -29.73 -15.02
CA ARG A 642 13.36 -28.78 -15.49
C ARG A 642 13.70 -28.26 -16.88
N GLU A 643 12.94 -28.71 -17.87
CA GLU A 643 13.14 -28.36 -19.27
C GLU A 643 11.88 -27.84 -19.96
N VAL A 644 12.03 -27.39 -21.23
CA VAL A 644 10.92 -26.91 -22.06
C VAL A 644 10.20 -28.08 -22.71
N TRP A 645 8.91 -28.14 -22.48
CA TRP A 645 8.00 -29.09 -23.06
C TRP A 645 7.04 -28.43 -24.03
N ARG A 646 6.55 -29.19 -24.98
CA ARG A 646 5.43 -28.78 -25.85
C ARG A 646 4.30 -29.77 -25.82
N SER A 647 3.09 -29.29 -26.13
CA SER A 647 1.91 -30.15 -26.30
C SER A 647 0.99 -29.60 -27.39
N ASP A 648 0.35 -30.47 -28.14
CA ASP A 648 -0.78 -30.17 -29.02
C ASP A 648 -2.15 -30.38 -28.32
N GLY A 649 -2.12 -30.70 -27.04
CA GLY A 649 -3.30 -31.03 -26.23
C GLY A 649 -3.56 -32.54 -26.14
N THR A 650 -2.67 -33.39 -26.66
CA THR A 650 -2.77 -34.84 -26.56
C THR A 650 -1.59 -35.42 -25.77
N PRO A 651 -1.75 -36.59 -25.10
CA PRO A 651 -0.65 -37.24 -24.40
C PRO A 651 0.54 -37.60 -25.33
N SER A 652 0.26 -38.05 -26.55
CA SER A 652 1.28 -38.38 -27.56
C SER A 652 1.99 -37.17 -28.15
N GLY A 653 1.25 -36.05 -28.28
CA GLY A 653 1.82 -34.77 -28.74
C GLY A 653 2.49 -33.95 -27.64
N THR A 654 2.53 -34.49 -26.39
CA THR A 654 3.19 -33.88 -25.23
C THR A 654 4.54 -34.54 -25.01
N PHE A 655 5.63 -33.81 -25.26
CA PHE A 655 6.98 -34.33 -25.13
C PHE A 655 7.99 -33.23 -24.86
N LEU A 656 9.15 -33.62 -24.32
CA LEU A 656 10.32 -32.78 -24.12
C LEU A 656 10.75 -32.14 -25.44
N LEU A 657 10.81 -30.85 -25.52
CA LEU A 657 11.18 -30.13 -26.73
C LEU A 657 12.71 -30.19 -26.94
N ARG A 658 13.45 -30.00 -25.87
CA ARG A 658 14.90 -29.99 -25.85
C ARG A 658 15.39 -30.27 -24.43
N ASP A 659 16.44 -31.12 -24.32
CA ASP A 659 17.28 -31.19 -23.14
C ASP A 659 18.40 -30.15 -23.31
N SER A 660 18.26 -29.05 -22.59
CA SER A 660 19.15 -27.88 -22.69
C SER A 660 20.42 -28.04 -21.86
N LEU A 661 20.31 -28.74 -20.74
CA LEU A 661 21.39 -29.00 -19.79
C LEU A 661 21.32 -30.46 -19.38
N PRO A 662 22.05 -31.37 -20.05
CA PRO A 662 22.03 -32.80 -19.71
C PRO A 662 22.31 -33.07 -18.23
N GLY A 663 21.38 -33.77 -17.57
CA GLY A 663 21.37 -34.05 -16.14
C GLY A 663 20.32 -33.31 -15.36
N SER A 664 20.25 -33.56 -14.04
CA SER A 664 19.14 -33.08 -13.17
C SER A 664 19.14 -31.59 -12.83
N SER A 665 20.00 -30.78 -13.42
CA SER A 665 20.17 -29.35 -13.10
C SER A 665 19.61 -28.42 -14.16
N GLY A 666 18.84 -28.93 -15.12
CA GLY A 666 18.26 -28.10 -16.19
C GLY A 666 17.37 -26.99 -15.66
N VAL A 667 17.59 -25.73 -16.07
CA VAL A 667 16.74 -24.60 -15.82
C VAL A 667 16.56 -23.86 -17.12
N SER A 668 15.64 -24.31 -17.96
CA SER A 668 15.19 -23.48 -19.07
C SER A 668 13.83 -22.87 -18.73
N ARG A 669 13.75 -21.56 -18.83
CA ARG A 669 12.48 -20.82 -18.69
C ARG A 669 12.14 -20.22 -20.05
N PRO A 670 11.09 -20.68 -20.74
CA PRO A 670 10.62 -19.98 -21.91
C PRO A 670 9.95 -18.68 -21.45
N PHE A 671 10.67 -17.58 -21.49
CA PHE A 671 10.10 -16.26 -21.26
C PHE A 671 9.38 -15.80 -22.53
N GLU A 672 8.07 -15.64 -22.42
CA GLU A 672 7.17 -15.03 -23.41
C GLU A 672 7.51 -15.33 -24.86
N PRO A 673 7.33 -16.57 -25.36
CA PRO A 673 7.67 -16.93 -26.72
C PRO A 673 6.90 -16.04 -27.72
N LYS A 674 7.58 -15.59 -28.77
CA LYS A 674 6.99 -14.76 -29.83
C LYS A 674 7.01 -15.50 -31.15
N VAL A 675 5.96 -15.32 -31.97
CA VAL A 675 5.85 -15.94 -33.27
C VAL A 675 6.01 -14.88 -34.36
N LEU A 676 6.98 -15.10 -35.25
CA LEU A 676 7.18 -14.32 -36.45
C LEU A 676 6.95 -15.24 -37.67
N GLY A 677 5.84 -15.05 -38.37
CA GLY A 677 5.42 -15.92 -39.45
C GLY A 677 5.16 -17.37 -38.96
N LYS A 678 5.98 -18.33 -39.41
CA LYS A 678 5.94 -19.73 -38.94
C LYS A 678 7.05 -20.06 -37.95
N THR A 679 7.85 -19.11 -37.54
CA THR A 679 8.97 -19.32 -36.66
C THR A 679 8.65 -18.83 -35.25
N LEU A 680 8.82 -19.70 -34.25
CA LEU A 680 8.72 -19.40 -32.83
C LEU A 680 10.09 -19.00 -32.31
N PHE A 681 10.17 -17.88 -31.63
CA PHE A 681 11.35 -17.41 -30.91
C PHE A 681 11.14 -17.54 -29.41
N PHE A 682 12.20 -17.92 -28.70
CA PHE A 682 12.19 -18.06 -27.25
C PHE A 682 13.62 -17.94 -26.68
N SER A 683 13.70 -17.61 -25.41
CA SER A 683 14.98 -17.61 -24.68
C SER A 683 15.24 -18.99 -24.11
N SER A 684 16.44 -19.51 -24.28
CA SER A 684 16.87 -20.81 -23.72
C SER A 684 18.37 -20.82 -23.49
N SER A 685 18.86 -21.70 -22.61
CA SER A 685 20.26 -21.82 -22.28
C SER A 685 20.85 -23.16 -22.77
N ASP A 686 22.16 -23.17 -22.96
CA ASP A 686 22.95 -24.43 -23.08
C ASP A 686 24.31 -24.26 -22.41
N PRO A 687 25.06 -25.36 -22.18
CA PRO A 687 26.34 -25.34 -21.47
C PRO A 687 27.45 -24.53 -22.13
N LEU A 688 27.37 -24.28 -23.44
CA LEU A 688 28.39 -23.59 -24.23
C LEU A 688 28.14 -22.09 -24.34
N HIS A 689 26.86 -21.70 -24.57
CA HIS A 689 26.49 -20.33 -24.93
C HIS A 689 25.72 -19.61 -23.82
N GLY A 690 25.38 -20.31 -22.70
CA GLY A 690 24.51 -19.72 -21.67
C GLY A 690 23.10 -19.37 -22.20
N TRP A 691 22.48 -18.33 -21.66
CA TRP A 691 21.14 -17.90 -22.06
C TRP A 691 21.20 -17.08 -23.34
N GLU A 692 20.64 -17.61 -24.45
CA GLU A 692 20.62 -16.97 -25.75
C GLU A 692 19.25 -17.00 -26.43
N LEU A 693 19.12 -16.32 -27.60
CA LEU A 693 17.93 -16.33 -28.42
C LEU A 693 17.90 -17.58 -29.30
N TRP A 694 16.85 -18.37 -29.13
CA TRP A 694 16.60 -19.58 -29.91
C TRP A 694 15.37 -19.42 -30.76
N LYS A 695 15.30 -20.20 -31.83
CA LYS A 695 14.14 -20.29 -32.72
C LYS A 695 13.82 -21.73 -33.08
N MET A 696 12.56 -21.94 -33.49
CA MET A 696 12.12 -23.19 -34.12
C MET A 696 10.99 -22.92 -35.10
N ASP A 697 10.89 -23.71 -36.15
CA ASP A 697 9.80 -23.64 -37.09
C ASP A 697 8.58 -24.45 -36.59
N LEU A 698 7.41 -23.85 -36.70
CA LEU A 698 6.15 -24.48 -36.27
C LEU A 698 5.54 -25.29 -37.42
N PRO A 699 4.94 -26.46 -37.16
CA PRO A 699 4.65 -27.00 -35.86
C PRO A 699 5.66 -27.99 -35.28
N GLY A 700 6.75 -28.35 -35.95
CA GLY A 700 7.59 -29.46 -35.52
C GLY A 700 9.09 -29.31 -35.76
N GLY A 701 9.60 -28.11 -36.01
CA GLY A 701 11.02 -27.83 -36.20
C GLY A 701 11.84 -28.13 -34.94
N LYS A 702 13.15 -28.42 -35.13
CA LYS A 702 14.07 -28.51 -34.00
C LYS A 702 14.51 -27.13 -33.54
N PRO A 703 14.67 -26.88 -32.24
CA PRO A 703 15.24 -25.63 -31.72
C PRO A 703 16.67 -25.43 -32.24
N VAL A 704 16.98 -24.24 -32.75
CA VAL A 704 18.31 -23.83 -33.21
C VAL A 704 18.65 -22.45 -32.62
N LEU A 705 19.92 -22.27 -32.26
CA LEU A 705 20.46 -21.01 -31.82
C LEU A 705 20.35 -19.98 -32.95
N VAL A 706 19.79 -18.80 -32.69
CA VAL A 706 19.73 -17.72 -33.69
C VAL A 706 21.10 -17.09 -33.86
N LYS A 707 21.75 -16.75 -32.75
CA LYS A 707 23.08 -16.16 -32.68
C LYS A 707 23.60 -16.26 -31.26
N ASP A 708 24.90 -16.52 -31.12
CA ASP A 708 25.62 -16.34 -29.87
C ASP A 708 25.94 -14.85 -29.74
N ILE A 709 25.11 -14.13 -28.94
CA ILE A 709 25.19 -12.68 -28.78
C ILE A 709 26.24 -12.32 -27.76
N PHE A 710 26.27 -13.06 -26.65
CA PHE A 710 27.29 -12.93 -25.61
C PHE A 710 28.08 -14.20 -25.49
N PRO A 711 29.21 -14.30 -26.20
CA PRO A 711 30.00 -15.54 -26.24
C PRO A 711 30.42 -16.04 -24.87
N GLY A 712 30.10 -17.30 -24.60
CA GLY A 712 30.45 -17.99 -23.36
C GLY A 712 29.25 -18.37 -22.49
N LYS A 713 29.53 -18.90 -21.29
CA LYS A 713 28.54 -19.54 -20.43
C LYS A 713 27.54 -18.58 -19.77
N GLN A 714 27.77 -17.27 -19.80
CA GLN A 714 26.89 -16.31 -19.19
C GLN A 714 25.65 -16.02 -20.05
N GLY A 715 25.85 -15.91 -21.37
CA GLY A 715 24.79 -15.64 -22.33
C GLY A 715 24.21 -14.21 -22.27
N SER A 716 23.42 -13.85 -23.27
CA SER A 716 22.91 -12.51 -23.50
C SER A 716 21.61 -12.19 -22.74
N LEU A 717 20.94 -13.15 -22.10
CA LEU A 717 19.70 -13.01 -21.33
C LEU A 717 18.59 -12.30 -22.13
N PRO A 718 18.18 -12.78 -23.31
CA PRO A 718 17.26 -12.05 -24.17
C PRO A 718 15.85 -12.01 -23.56
N TYR A 719 15.26 -10.81 -23.52
CA TYR A 719 13.85 -10.58 -23.19
C TYR A 719 13.08 -10.16 -24.44
N LEU A 720 12.11 -10.99 -24.85
CA LEU A 720 11.38 -10.80 -26.11
C LEU A 720 10.28 -9.77 -25.95
N MET A 721 10.34 -8.70 -26.73
CA MET A 721 9.35 -7.62 -26.73
C MET A 721 8.19 -7.95 -27.66
N ASP A 722 8.27 -7.56 -28.90
CA ASP A 722 7.18 -7.75 -29.87
C ASP A 722 7.68 -7.82 -31.32
N VAL A 723 6.80 -8.24 -32.20
CA VAL A 723 7.07 -8.28 -33.64
C VAL A 723 6.63 -6.97 -34.28
N LEU A 724 7.56 -6.31 -34.98
CA LEU A 724 7.34 -5.06 -35.69
C LEU A 724 7.83 -5.13 -37.15
N ASN A 725 6.95 -4.95 -38.11
CA ASN A 725 7.30 -4.87 -39.55
C ASN A 725 8.18 -6.04 -40.04
N GLY A 726 7.88 -7.27 -39.56
CA GLY A 726 8.60 -8.47 -40.02
C GLY A 726 9.91 -8.73 -39.29
N VAL A 727 10.20 -8.05 -38.18
CA VAL A 727 11.32 -8.33 -37.31
C VAL A 727 10.85 -8.45 -35.86
N LEU A 728 11.54 -9.24 -35.07
CA LEU A 728 11.35 -9.33 -33.63
C LEU A 728 12.27 -8.34 -32.93
N LEU A 729 11.72 -7.53 -32.04
CA LEU A 729 12.44 -6.66 -31.13
C LEU A 729 12.63 -7.38 -29.78
N PHE A 730 13.79 -7.22 -29.19
CA PHE A 730 14.11 -7.81 -27.90
C PHE A 730 15.22 -7.03 -27.20
N SER A 731 15.35 -7.19 -25.89
CA SER A 731 16.52 -6.69 -25.18
C SER A 731 17.52 -7.82 -24.95
N ALA A 732 18.81 -7.52 -24.99
CA ALA A 732 19.89 -8.46 -24.74
C ALA A 732 21.18 -7.73 -24.38
N SER A 733 22.11 -8.42 -23.71
CA SER A 733 23.45 -7.92 -23.43
C SER A 733 24.51 -8.67 -24.26
N ASP A 734 25.41 -7.92 -24.85
CA ASP A 734 26.59 -8.50 -25.53
C ASP A 734 27.85 -8.54 -24.64
N GLY A 735 27.69 -8.20 -23.37
CA GLY A 735 28.78 -8.10 -22.39
C GLY A 735 29.63 -6.84 -22.52
N LYS A 736 29.28 -5.92 -23.44
CA LYS A 736 30.04 -4.67 -23.69
C LYS A 736 29.17 -3.43 -23.51
N THR A 737 27.94 -3.48 -24.03
CA THR A 737 27.01 -2.35 -24.05
C THR A 737 25.89 -2.46 -22.99
N GLY A 738 25.97 -3.39 -22.04
CA GLY A 738 24.89 -3.66 -21.13
C GLY A 738 23.70 -4.33 -21.80
N CYS A 739 22.53 -4.30 -21.17
CA CYS A 739 21.27 -4.78 -21.72
C CYS A 739 20.61 -3.68 -22.56
N GLU A 740 20.58 -3.85 -23.87
CA GLU A 740 20.18 -2.84 -24.84
C GLU A 740 19.13 -3.37 -25.83
N LEU A 741 18.65 -2.50 -26.72
CA LEU A 741 17.64 -2.84 -27.71
C LEU A 741 18.26 -3.55 -28.94
N TRP A 742 17.81 -4.76 -29.20
CA TRP A 742 18.22 -5.61 -30.33
C TRP A 742 17.04 -5.90 -31.26
N ARG A 743 17.36 -6.30 -32.48
CA ARG A 743 16.39 -6.83 -33.45
C ARG A 743 16.87 -8.08 -34.14
N THR A 744 15.93 -8.90 -34.61
CA THR A 744 16.24 -10.08 -35.44
C THR A 744 15.16 -10.30 -36.50
N ASP A 745 15.55 -10.77 -37.67
CA ASP A 745 14.70 -11.35 -38.72
C ASP A 745 14.71 -12.89 -38.65
N GLY A 746 15.38 -13.45 -37.63
CA GLY A 746 15.59 -14.87 -37.48
C GLY A 746 16.89 -15.40 -38.11
N THR A 747 17.72 -14.56 -38.73
CA THR A 747 19.02 -14.96 -39.23
C THR A 747 20.15 -14.40 -38.36
N PRO A 748 21.35 -15.06 -38.32
CA PRO A 748 22.48 -14.51 -37.57
C PRO A 748 22.92 -13.13 -38.03
N ARG A 749 22.82 -12.83 -39.35
CA ARG A 749 23.15 -11.52 -39.92
C ARG A 749 22.10 -10.46 -39.64
N GLY A 750 20.84 -10.82 -39.62
CA GLY A 750 19.72 -9.93 -39.27
C GLY A 750 19.54 -9.74 -37.76
N THR A 751 20.35 -10.41 -36.95
CA THR A 751 20.37 -10.28 -35.48
C THR A 751 21.51 -9.36 -35.05
N PHE A 752 21.18 -8.15 -34.60
CA PHE A 752 22.19 -7.15 -34.22
C PHE A 752 21.62 -6.13 -33.22
N LEU A 753 22.52 -5.46 -32.51
CA LEU A 753 22.22 -4.32 -31.65
C LEU A 753 21.55 -3.22 -32.46
N LEU A 754 20.28 -2.91 -32.20
CA LEU A 754 19.55 -1.88 -32.89
C LEU A 754 19.99 -0.49 -32.42
N LYS A 755 20.13 -0.33 -31.11
CA LYS A 755 20.61 0.91 -30.51
C LYS A 755 21.18 0.66 -29.12
N ASP A 756 22.38 1.20 -28.91
CA ASP A 756 22.98 1.43 -27.59
C ASP A 756 22.34 2.72 -27.03
N ILE A 757 21.28 2.56 -26.21
CA ILE A 757 20.50 3.66 -25.68
C ILE A 757 21.28 4.33 -24.54
N ARG A 758 21.80 3.49 -23.61
CA ARG A 758 22.63 3.96 -22.52
C ARG A 758 24.09 3.63 -22.81
N LYS A 759 24.76 4.58 -23.44
CA LYS A 759 26.13 4.40 -23.94
C LYS A 759 27.10 3.80 -22.91
N GLY A 760 27.73 2.69 -23.29
CA GLY A 760 28.73 1.99 -22.48
C GLY A 760 28.21 0.75 -21.78
N PRO A 761 28.87 0.25 -20.71
CA PRO A 761 28.55 -1.05 -20.12
C PRO A 761 27.30 -1.05 -19.24
N ALA A 762 26.70 0.09 -19.01
CA ALA A 762 25.46 0.20 -18.21
C ALA A 762 24.25 -0.10 -19.10
N SER A 763 23.24 -0.76 -18.55
CA SER A 763 22.04 -1.17 -19.27
C SER A 763 21.03 -0.04 -19.38
N SER A 764 20.34 0.03 -20.51
CA SER A 764 19.11 0.81 -20.67
C SER A 764 17.85 0.03 -20.30
N ASP A 765 17.96 -1.29 -20.14
CA ASP A 765 16.90 -2.25 -19.79
C ASP A 765 15.59 -2.01 -20.55
N PRO A 766 15.61 -2.01 -21.90
CA PRO A 766 14.41 -1.71 -22.68
C PRO A 766 13.42 -2.86 -22.66
N GLY A 767 12.12 -2.54 -22.63
CA GLY A 767 11.10 -3.53 -22.96
C GLY A 767 10.31 -4.12 -21.79
N TRP A 768 10.57 -3.77 -20.53
CA TRP A 768 9.74 -4.19 -19.38
C TRP A 768 8.26 -3.83 -19.59
N THR A 769 8.01 -2.68 -20.22
CA THR A 769 6.70 -2.30 -20.71
C THR A 769 6.82 -1.88 -22.16
N HIS A 770 6.01 -2.44 -23.06
CA HIS A 770 6.02 -2.13 -24.46
C HIS A 770 4.65 -2.29 -25.11
N VAL A 771 4.44 -1.62 -26.24
CA VAL A 771 3.24 -1.76 -27.08
C VAL A 771 3.54 -1.42 -28.53
N VAL A 772 2.99 -2.21 -29.44
CA VAL A 772 3.02 -1.90 -30.87
C VAL A 772 1.73 -1.17 -31.27
N ALA A 773 1.89 0.09 -31.69
CA ALA A 773 0.81 0.93 -32.16
C ALA A 773 1.31 1.85 -33.29
N CYS A 774 0.44 2.28 -34.20
CA CYS A 774 0.80 3.21 -35.30
C CYS A 774 2.02 2.76 -36.14
N GLY A 775 2.23 1.43 -36.30
CA GLY A 775 3.39 0.90 -37.06
C GLY A 775 4.74 1.10 -36.35
N LYS A 776 4.74 1.39 -35.05
CA LYS A 776 5.94 1.59 -34.22
C LYS A 776 5.80 0.81 -32.92
N CYS A 777 6.93 0.52 -32.31
CA CYS A 777 6.97 -0.01 -30.93
C CYS A 777 7.32 1.12 -29.97
N PHE A 778 6.52 1.25 -28.94
CA PHE A 778 6.74 2.15 -27.80
C PHE A 778 7.15 1.34 -26.61
N PHE A 779 8.14 1.79 -25.88
CA PHE A 779 8.72 1.04 -24.77
C PHE A 779 9.39 1.97 -23.77
N GLN A 780 9.66 1.45 -22.59
CA GLN A 780 10.38 2.14 -21.54
C GLN A 780 11.88 1.81 -21.64
N ALA A 781 12.75 2.81 -21.47
CA ALA A 781 14.20 2.62 -21.37
C ALA A 781 14.87 3.78 -20.64
N ASP A 782 16.04 3.52 -20.00
CA ASP A 782 16.88 4.49 -19.30
C ASP A 782 18.13 4.81 -20.11
N ASP A 783 18.30 6.06 -20.51
CA ASP A 783 19.51 6.52 -21.22
C ASP A 783 20.64 6.99 -20.28
N GLY A 784 20.42 6.92 -18.96
CA GLY A 784 21.35 7.39 -17.92
C GLY A 784 21.28 8.88 -17.65
N ILE A 785 20.45 9.64 -18.39
CA ILE A 785 20.27 11.09 -18.28
C ILE A 785 18.88 11.43 -17.74
N HIS A 786 17.83 10.82 -18.33
CA HIS A 786 16.44 11.13 -18.05
C HIS A 786 15.76 10.10 -17.14
N GLY A 787 16.46 9.02 -16.69
CA GLY A 787 15.86 7.88 -16.02
C GLY A 787 15.06 7.02 -17.00
N PHE A 788 14.19 6.14 -16.47
CA PHE A 788 13.30 5.36 -17.33
C PHE A 788 12.21 6.25 -17.91
N GLU A 789 12.24 6.47 -19.22
CA GLU A 789 11.26 7.28 -19.93
C GLU A 789 10.67 6.55 -21.14
N LEU A 790 9.70 7.20 -21.81
CA LEU A 790 8.99 6.62 -22.94
C LEU A 790 9.80 6.80 -24.24
N TRP A 791 10.18 5.68 -24.84
CA TRP A 791 10.92 5.61 -26.11
C TRP A 791 10.06 5.08 -27.24
N VAL A 792 10.47 5.33 -28.47
CA VAL A 792 9.80 4.87 -29.69
C VAL A 792 10.83 4.33 -30.68
N THR A 793 10.46 3.25 -31.41
CA THR A 793 11.23 2.71 -32.52
C THR A 793 10.30 2.30 -33.67
N ASP A 794 10.76 2.45 -34.90
CA ASP A 794 10.17 1.86 -36.10
C ASP A 794 10.93 0.60 -36.58
N GLY A 795 11.87 0.12 -35.75
CA GLY A 795 12.76 -1.01 -36.05
C GLY A 795 14.06 -0.59 -36.73
N THR A 796 14.34 0.73 -36.86
CA THR A 796 15.58 1.28 -37.42
C THR A 796 16.35 2.08 -36.37
N LEU A 797 17.67 2.23 -36.55
CA LEU A 797 18.51 3.05 -35.67
C LEU A 797 18.04 4.51 -35.58
N GLY A 798 17.73 5.13 -36.75
CA GLY A 798 17.27 6.52 -36.83
C GLY A 798 15.88 6.74 -36.28
N GLY A 799 14.99 5.74 -36.36
CA GLY A 799 13.64 5.77 -35.83
C GLY A 799 13.56 5.46 -34.32
N THR A 800 14.69 5.04 -33.72
CA THR A 800 14.76 4.72 -32.27
C THR A 800 15.22 5.95 -31.47
N ARG A 801 14.33 6.53 -30.68
CA ARG A 801 14.59 7.79 -29.95
C ARG A 801 13.68 7.93 -28.73
N LEU A 802 14.10 8.78 -27.80
CA LEU A 802 13.24 9.26 -26.71
C LEU A 802 11.98 9.89 -27.31
N LEU A 803 10.81 9.45 -26.90
CA LEU A 803 9.55 10.03 -27.33
C LEU A 803 9.24 11.27 -26.51
N LYS A 804 9.32 11.16 -25.20
CA LYS A 804 9.07 12.26 -24.27
C LYS A 804 9.75 11.98 -22.93
N ASP A 805 10.44 12.99 -22.42
CA ASP A 805 10.83 13.11 -21.02
C ASP A 805 9.58 13.58 -20.26
N ILE A 806 8.91 12.63 -19.58
CA ILE A 806 7.65 12.89 -18.87
C ILE A 806 7.96 13.46 -17.49
N ARG A 807 8.96 12.89 -16.81
CA ARG A 807 9.42 13.36 -15.52
C ARG A 807 10.83 13.96 -15.65
N PRO A 808 10.95 15.27 -15.82
CA PRO A 808 12.22 15.91 -16.08
C PRO A 808 13.32 15.59 -15.08
N GLY A 809 14.50 15.24 -15.60
CA GLY A 809 15.67 14.88 -14.80
C GLY A 809 15.87 13.36 -14.70
N ARG A 810 16.38 12.87 -13.57
CA ARG A 810 16.64 11.43 -13.36
C ARG A 810 15.44 10.66 -12.81
N GLY A 811 14.27 11.30 -12.72
CA GLY A 811 13.03 10.64 -12.34
C GLY A 811 12.60 9.64 -13.41
N SER A 812 11.86 8.62 -13.05
CA SER A 812 11.40 7.58 -14.00
C SER A 812 9.90 7.64 -14.26
N SER A 813 9.49 7.40 -15.49
CA SER A 813 8.11 7.30 -15.97
C SER A 813 8.13 6.60 -17.34
N PRO A 814 7.16 5.76 -17.72
CA PRO A 814 5.92 5.34 -17.06
C PRO A 814 6.10 4.21 -16.04
N TYR A 815 5.02 3.90 -15.27
CA TYR A 815 5.03 2.90 -14.19
C TYR A 815 4.15 1.67 -14.45
N SER A 816 3.48 1.56 -15.58
CA SER A 816 2.54 0.49 -15.87
C SER A 816 2.68 -0.04 -17.29
N PRO A 817 2.10 -1.21 -17.60
CA PRO A 817 1.99 -1.67 -18.97
C PRO A 817 1.38 -0.62 -19.90
N LEU A 818 1.88 -0.54 -21.12
CA LEU A 818 1.33 0.29 -22.17
C LEU A 818 0.15 -0.45 -22.82
N VAL A 819 -1.06 0.06 -22.72
CA VAL A 819 -2.28 -0.61 -23.16
C VAL A 819 -2.87 0.10 -24.39
N ARG A 820 -2.97 -0.65 -25.49
CA ARG A 820 -3.53 -0.12 -26.74
C ARG A 820 -5.06 -0.11 -26.72
N LEU A 821 -5.64 1.02 -27.14
CA LEU A 821 -7.06 1.15 -27.39
C LEU A 821 -7.27 1.69 -28.82
N GLY A 822 -7.86 0.85 -29.67
CA GLY A 822 -7.95 1.11 -31.10
C GLY A 822 -6.60 0.98 -31.82
N SER A 823 -6.46 1.57 -33.01
CA SER A 823 -5.26 1.45 -33.84
C SER A 823 -4.20 2.51 -33.56
N ARG A 824 -4.59 3.65 -32.96
CA ARG A 824 -3.77 4.86 -32.90
C ARG A 824 -3.46 5.40 -31.51
N ARG A 825 -4.00 4.80 -30.44
CA ARG A 825 -3.83 5.31 -29.07
C ARG A 825 -3.36 4.21 -28.15
N PHE A 826 -2.54 4.59 -27.21
CA PHE A 826 -2.22 3.72 -26.06
C PHE A 826 -2.21 4.55 -24.77
N TYR A 827 -2.53 3.90 -23.67
CA TYR A 827 -2.69 4.48 -22.34
C TYR A 827 -1.74 3.82 -21.36
N PHE A 828 -1.32 4.56 -20.36
CA PHE A 828 -0.37 4.11 -19.34
C PHE A 828 -0.44 5.00 -18.11
N CYS A 829 0.09 4.52 -17.00
CA CYS A 829 0.29 5.31 -15.79
C CYS A 829 1.65 5.99 -15.84
N ALA A 830 1.70 7.29 -15.59
CA ALA A 830 2.94 8.06 -15.54
C ALA A 830 2.87 9.17 -14.49
N ASP A 831 4.05 9.57 -14.00
CA ASP A 831 4.24 10.62 -13.01
C ASP A 831 5.13 11.71 -13.61
N ASP A 832 4.64 12.94 -13.68
CA ASP A 832 5.40 14.08 -14.19
C ASP A 832 6.18 14.84 -13.10
N GLY A 833 6.12 14.35 -11.86
CA GLY A 833 6.75 14.97 -10.70
C GLY A 833 5.95 16.12 -10.07
N VAL A 834 4.78 16.45 -10.63
CA VAL A 834 3.89 17.53 -10.14
C VAL A 834 2.53 16.99 -9.69
N HIS A 835 1.92 16.14 -10.51
CA HIS A 835 0.57 15.60 -10.28
C HIS A 835 0.57 14.17 -9.72
N GLY A 836 1.76 13.60 -9.42
CA GLY A 836 1.89 12.21 -9.02
C GLY A 836 1.54 11.25 -10.16
N LYS A 837 1.24 10.01 -9.80
CA LYS A 837 0.89 8.98 -10.79
C LYS A 837 -0.53 9.14 -11.30
N GLU A 838 -0.66 9.51 -12.57
CA GLU A 838 -1.95 9.68 -13.25
C GLU A 838 -2.05 8.90 -14.57
N LEU A 839 -3.24 8.86 -15.17
CA LEU A 839 -3.47 8.20 -16.44
C LEU A 839 -3.02 9.11 -17.59
N TRP A 840 -2.17 8.58 -18.45
CA TRP A 840 -1.63 9.25 -19.64
C TRP A 840 -2.06 8.56 -20.93
N VAL A 841 -2.07 9.34 -22.02
CA VAL A 841 -2.36 8.86 -23.38
C VAL A 841 -1.29 9.32 -24.33
N SER A 842 -0.99 8.50 -25.34
CA SER A 842 -0.13 8.88 -26.45
C SER A 842 -0.66 8.35 -27.79
N MET A 843 -0.46 9.13 -28.86
CA MET A 843 -0.63 8.75 -30.26
C MET A 843 0.72 8.70 -31.00
N GLY A 844 1.82 8.58 -30.26
CA GLY A 844 3.15 8.36 -30.81
C GLY A 844 3.94 9.60 -31.17
N THR A 845 3.54 10.79 -30.71
CA THR A 845 4.31 12.03 -30.82
C THR A 845 4.43 12.72 -29.45
N PRO A 846 5.47 13.55 -29.19
CA PRO A 846 5.60 14.28 -27.94
C PRO A 846 4.38 15.17 -27.62
N ALA A 847 3.82 15.84 -28.63
CA ALA A 847 2.65 16.72 -28.47
C ALA A 847 1.37 15.96 -28.10
N THR A 848 1.21 14.73 -28.56
CA THR A 848 0.05 13.88 -28.27
C THR A 848 0.24 13.01 -27.02
N THR A 849 1.41 13.07 -26.41
CA THR A 849 1.72 12.35 -25.15
C THR A 849 1.43 13.30 -24.00
N ARG A 850 0.32 13.07 -23.31
CA ARG A 850 -0.18 13.94 -22.25
C ARG A 850 -0.99 13.18 -21.21
N MET A 851 -1.12 13.75 -20.03
CA MET A 851 -2.04 13.28 -19.01
C MET A 851 -3.48 13.35 -19.52
N VAL A 852 -4.26 12.33 -19.25
CA VAL A 852 -5.69 12.28 -19.60
C VAL A 852 -6.50 13.16 -18.68
N TRP A 853 -6.30 12.97 -17.39
CA TRP A 853 -6.99 13.67 -16.32
C TRP A 853 -6.17 13.63 -15.05
N ASP A 854 -6.14 14.71 -14.28
CA ASP A 854 -5.67 14.78 -12.89
C ASP A 854 -6.81 14.35 -11.97
N LEU A 855 -6.92 13.03 -11.76
CA LEU A 855 -8.05 12.42 -11.04
C LEU A 855 -7.96 12.68 -9.54
N ARG A 856 -6.77 12.58 -8.98
CA ARG A 856 -6.48 12.94 -7.59
C ARG A 856 -5.49 14.10 -7.58
N LYS A 857 -6.02 15.30 -7.37
CA LYS A 857 -5.23 16.52 -7.43
C LYS A 857 -4.07 16.54 -6.45
N GLY A 858 -2.89 16.90 -6.95
CA GLY A 858 -1.68 17.05 -6.16
C GLY A 858 -0.67 15.92 -6.35
N PRO A 859 0.44 15.94 -5.60
CA PRO A 859 1.60 15.08 -5.85
C PRO A 859 1.37 13.60 -5.48
N GLU A 860 0.30 13.25 -4.79
CA GLU A 860 -0.02 11.86 -4.47
C GLU A 860 -0.51 11.07 -5.67
N GLY A 861 -1.27 11.73 -6.58
CA GLY A 861 -1.84 11.10 -7.77
C GLY A 861 -2.85 10.00 -7.49
N SER A 862 -3.58 9.56 -8.51
CA SER A 862 -4.60 8.50 -8.41
C SER A 862 -4.06 7.07 -8.55
N ASP A 863 -2.77 6.91 -8.88
CA ASP A 863 -2.06 5.64 -9.05
C ASP A 863 -2.85 4.61 -9.91
N PRO A 864 -3.11 4.89 -11.18
CA PRO A 864 -3.87 3.99 -12.05
C PRO A 864 -3.17 2.65 -12.25
N ARG A 865 -3.90 1.54 -12.03
CA ARG A 865 -3.41 0.17 -12.19
C ARG A 865 -4.39 -0.67 -12.98
N GLU A 866 -4.00 -1.91 -13.30
CA GLU A 866 -4.86 -2.89 -13.99
C GLU A 866 -5.49 -2.33 -15.28
N ILE A 867 -4.76 -1.48 -16.02
CA ILE A 867 -5.27 -0.83 -17.22
C ILE A 867 -5.58 -1.89 -18.28
N LEU A 868 -6.79 -1.89 -18.81
CA LEU A 868 -7.30 -2.89 -19.75
C LEU A 868 -8.26 -2.27 -20.76
N SER A 869 -8.21 -2.72 -22.01
CA SER A 869 -9.23 -2.38 -23.01
C SER A 869 -10.29 -3.49 -23.13
N CYS A 870 -11.56 -3.12 -23.02
CA CYS A 870 -12.69 -4.03 -23.17
C CYS A 870 -13.83 -3.32 -23.91
N ARG A 871 -14.39 -3.92 -24.96
CA ARG A 871 -15.48 -3.37 -25.80
C ARG A 871 -15.24 -1.93 -26.28
N GLY A 872 -14.00 -1.58 -26.64
CA GLY A 872 -13.68 -0.23 -27.10
C GLY A 872 -13.62 0.83 -25.98
N LYS A 873 -13.75 0.46 -24.74
CA LYS A 873 -13.57 1.28 -23.54
C LYS A 873 -12.26 0.91 -22.84
N LEU A 874 -11.69 1.84 -22.10
CA LEU A 874 -10.56 1.61 -21.22
C LEU A 874 -11.05 1.49 -19.79
N PHE A 875 -10.71 0.41 -19.12
CA PHE A 875 -10.95 0.21 -17.71
C PHE A 875 -9.63 0.23 -16.95
N PHE A 876 -9.65 0.76 -15.76
CA PHE A 876 -8.50 0.79 -14.86
C PHE A 876 -8.97 0.93 -13.43
N THR A 877 -8.12 0.61 -12.47
CA THR A 877 -8.38 0.89 -11.05
C THR A 877 -7.63 2.15 -10.66
N ALA A 878 -8.25 3.03 -9.91
CA ALA A 878 -7.64 4.26 -9.42
C ALA A 878 -8.29 4.74 -8.12
N ASP A 879 -7.58 5.56 -7.37
CA ASP A 879 -8.02 6.19 -6.13
C ASP A 879 -8.11 7.71 -6.36
N ASP A 880 -9.32 8.26 -6.34
CA ASP A 880 -9.54 9.70 -6.50
C ASP A 880 -9.37 10.49 -5.18
N GLY A 881 -9.00 9.80 -4.10
CA GLY A 881 -8.88 10.37 -2.77
C GLY A 881 -10.23 10.56 -2.05
N ARG A 882 -11.35 10.09 -2.63
CA ARG A 882 -12.70 10.20 -2.05
C ARG A 882 -13.36 8.85 -1.85
N VAL A 883 -13.46 8.06 -2.93
CA VAL A 883 -14.12 6.74 -2.90
C VAL A 883 -13.12 5.60 -2.75
N GLY A 884 -11.85 5.93 -2.49
CA GLY A 884 -10.77 4.97 -2.44
C GLY A 884 -10.53 4.31 -3.81
N ARG A 885 -9.87 3.16 -3.82
CA ARG A 885 -9.54 2.48 -5.07
C ARG A 885 -10.73 1.71 -5.62
N GLU A 886 -11.24 2.18 -6.75
CA GLU A 886 -12.38 1.62 -7.47
C GLU A 886 -12.09 1.37 -8.96
N VAL A 887 -13.05 0.78 -9.68
CA VAL A 887 -12.98 0.61 -11.13
C VAL A 887 -13.46 1.87 -11.83
N TRP A 888 -12.60 2.42 -12.68
CA TRP A 888 -12.88 3.58 -13.53
C TRP A 888 -12.96 3.17 -14.99
N CYS A 889 -13.73 3.91 -15.76
CA CYS A 889 -13.90 3.68 -17.19
C CYS A 889 -13.68 4.98 -17.97
N LEU A 890 -12.99 4.86 -19.09
CA LEU A 890 -12.82 5.92 -20.08
C LEU A 890 -13.41 5.45 -21.41
N SER A 891 -14.40 6.17 -21.92
CA SER A 891 -14.96 5.95 -23.26
C SER A 891 -14.30 6.91 -24.25
N PRO A 892 -13.61 6.44 -25.29
CA PRO A 892 -12.83 7.32 -26.20
C PRO A 892 -13.66 8.07 -27.23
N GLU A 893 -14.95 7.76 -27.38
CA GLU A 893 -15.85 8.41 -28.33
C GLU A 893 -17.01 9.06 -27.61
N GLY A 894 -17.36 10.30 -28.02
CA GLY A 894 -18.37 11.13 -27.38
C GLY A 894 -19.76 10.49 -27.40
N VAL A 895 -20.07 9.74 -26.37
CA VAL A 895 -21.41 9.23 -26.09
C VAL A 895 -22.03 10.14 -25.05
N ALA A 896 -23.24 10.60 -25.30
CA ALA A 896 -24.02 11.29 -24.28
C ALA A 896 -24.08 10.41 -23.02
N GLN A 897 -23.61 10.94 -21.90
CA GLN A 897 -23.68 10.22 -20.61
C GLN A 897 -25.14 10.05 -20.22
N GLU A 898 -25.57 8.82 -19.97
CA GLU A 898 -26.88 8.55 -19.41
C GLU A 898 -26.87 8.83 -17.92
N PHE A 899 -27.70 9.77 -17.47
CA PHE A 899 -27.92 10.10 -16.07
C PHE A 899 -29.31 9.64 -15.63
N GLY A 900 -29.36 9.01 -14.48
CA GLY A 900 -30.61 8.55 -13.89
C GLY A 900 -31.08 7.20 -14.38
N TYR A 901 -32.08 6.67 -13.72
CA TYR A 901 -32.74 5.41 -14.03
C TYR A 901 -34.11 5.70 -14.59
N GLY A 902 -34.46 5.08 -15.71
CA GLY A 902 -35.84 5.09 -16.18
C GLY A 902 -36.74 4.38 -15.18
N CYS A 903 -37.85 4.96 -14.87
CA CYS A 903 -38.88 4.42 -13.97
C CYS A 903 -40.01 3.75 -14.78
N GLY A 904 -39.67 2.77 -15.60
CA GLY A 904 -40.65 1.98 -16.35
C GLY A 904 -40.95 0.66 -15.66
N GLY A 905 -42.19 0.27 -15.56
CA GLY A 905 -42.61 -1.01 -14.96
C GLY A 905 -42.14 -2.20 -15.78
N GLY A 906 -41.13 -2.95 -15.34
CA GLY A 906 -40.77 -4.28 -15.78
C GLY A 906 -40.19 -4.48 -17.19
N GLY A 907 -39.87 -3.42 -17.93
CA GLY A 907 -39.26 -3.46 -19.27
C GLY A 907 -37.94 -2.69 -19.36
N ILE A 908 -37.21 -2.81 -20.48
CA ILE A 908 -36.06 -1.98 -20.78
C ILE A 908 -36.53 -0.51 -20.84
N PRO A 909 -35.98 0.40 -20.04
CA PRO A 909 -36.41 1.81 -20.06
C PRO A 909 -36.19 2.40 -21.46
N PRO A 910 -37.09 3.26 -21.96
CA PRO A 910 -36.87 3.96 -23.20
C PRO A 910 -35.65 4.87 -23.11
N ALA A 911 -34.68 4.72 -24.00
CA ALA A 911 -33.52 5.57 -24.13
C ALA A 911 -33.78 6.72 -25.10
N LEU A 912 -33.35 7.93 -24.75
CA LEU A 912 -33.36 9.08 -25.62
C LEU A 912 -32.00 9.26 -26.25
N THR A 913 -31.91 9.13 -27.58
CA THR A 913 -30.68 9.37 -28.34
C THR A 913 -30.81 10.61 -29.20
N PHE A 914 -29.73 11.35 -29.34
CA PHE A 914 -29.64 12.51 -30.20
C PHE A 914 -28.52 12.32 -31.22
N THR A 915 -28.65 12.92 -32.36
CA THR A 915 -27.52 13.13 -33.28
C THR A 915 -26.57 14.17 -32.65
N ASP A 916 -25.32 14.16 -33.06
CA ASP A 916 -24.30 15.08 -32.51
C ASP A 916 -24.79 16.53 -32.44
N PRO A 917 -24.68 17.18 -31.30
CA PRO A 917 -25.20 18.55 -31.11
C PRO A 917 -24.26 19.57 -31.78
N VAL A 918 -24.60 19.96 -33.00
CA VAL A 918 -23.90 21.03 -33.69
C VAL A 918 -24.79 22.27 -33.76
N LEU A 919 -24.25 23.41 -33.32
CA LEU A 919 -25.00 24.66 -33.33
C LEU A 919 -25.54 25.00 -34.69
N GLY A 920 -26.83 25.31 -34.78
CA GLY A 920 -27.53 25.67 -36.01
C GLY A 920 -27.97 24.50 -36.88
N LYS A 921 -27.84 23.26 -36.42
CA LYS A 921 -28.45 22.09 -37.06
C LYS A 921 -29.67 21.61 -36.29
N THR A 922 -30.65 21.07 -37.04
CA THR A 922 -31.83 20.45 -36.43
C THR A 922 -31.47 19.09 -35.87
N MET A 923 -31.75 18.88 -34.58
CA MET A 923 -31.59 17.60 -33.93
C MET A 923 -32.88 16.81 -34.00
N PHE A 924 -32.77 15.51 -34.34
CA PHE A 924 -33.92 14.61 -34.37
C PHE A 924 -33.84 13.69 -33.13
N PRO A 925 -34.63 13.92 -32.07
CA PRO A 925 -34.70 13.00 -30.96
C PRO A 925 -35.36 11.68 -31.40
N ALA A 926 -34.69 10.57 -31.11
CA ALA A 926 -35.25 9.25 -31.35
C ALA A 926 -35.52 8.55 -29.99
N LEU A 927 -36.75 8.19 -29.75
CA LEU A 927 -37.15 7.37 -28.60
C LEU A 927 -37.27 5.92 -29.03
N ILE A 928 -36.40 5.08 -28.47
CA ILE A 928 -36.35 3.66 -28.76
C ILE A 928 -37.21 2.92 -27.72
N GLY A 929 -38.04 2.00 -28.18
CA GLY A 929 -38.89 1.18 -27.28
C GLY A 929 -40.22 1.82 -26.85
N LEU A 930 -40.69 2.87 -27.53
CA LEU A 930 -42.00 3.43 -27.27
C LEU A 930 -43.12 2.50 -27.75
N PRO A 931 -44.14 2.22 -26.89
CA PRO A 931 -45.36 1.57 -27.34
C PRO A 931 -46.04 2.40 -28.40
N GLY A 932 -46.73 1.77 -29.37
CA GLY A 932 -47.48 2.49 -30.41
C GLY A 932 -48.53 3.47 -29.82
N GLY A 933 -48.44 4.73 -30.22
CA GLY A 933 -49.37 5.78 -29.79
C GLY A 933 -48.95 6.58 -28.53
N ALA A 934 -47.82 6.28 -27.88
CA ALA A 934 -47.33 7.07 -26.75
C ALA A 934 -46.90 8.47 -27.21
N ARG A 935 -47.18 9.47 -26.37
CA ARG A 935 -46.67 10.85 -26.51
C ARG A 935 -45.54 11.08 -25.53
N ALA A 936 -44.54 11.83 -25.92
CA ALA A 936 -43.43 12.17 -25.08
C ALA A 936 -43.32 13.70 -24.94
N LEU A 937 -43.01 14.19 -23.74
CA LEU A 937 -42.71 15.59 -23.47
C LEU A 937 -41.19 15.71 -23.26
N LEU A 938 -40.54 16.53 -24.09
CA LEU A 938 -39.14 16.88 -23.89
C LEU A 938 -39.05 18.18 -23.10
N VAL A 939 -38.43 18.12 -21.95
CA VAL A 939 -38.18 19.29 -21.10
C VAL A 939 -36.69 19.63 -21.19
N LEU A 940 -36.39 20.88 -21.60
CA LEU A 940 -35.00 21.38 -21.64
C LEU A 940 -34.87 22.43 -20.53
N GLY A 941 -33.85 22.31 -19.72
CA GLY A 941 -33.53 23.23 -18.65
C GLY A 941 -32.05 23.53 -18.58
N PHE A 942 -31.66 24.58 -17.89
CA PHE A 942 -30.25 24.80 -17.55
C PHE A 942 -29.87 23.91 -16.35
N PRO A 943 -28.64 23.38 -16.29
CA PRO A 943 -28.20 22.66 -15.11
C PRO A 943 -28.24 23.61 -13.89
N PRO A 944 -28.76 23.16 -12.76
CA PRO A 944 -28.85 23.97 -11.59
C PRO A 944 -27.46 24.23 -10.99
N SER A 945 -27.25 25.44 -10.51
CA SER A 945 -26.04 25.84 -9.79
C SER A 945 -25.90 25.20 -8.40
N ARG A 946 -26.91 24.46 -7.96
CA ARG A 946 -26.97 23.64 -6.73
C ARG A 946 -27.60 22.29 -7.07
N PRO A 947 -27.32 21.18 -6.30
CA PRO A 947 -27.92 19.90 -6.61
C PRO A 947 -29.47 20.04 -6.68
N PRO A 948 -30.04 19.53 -7.77
CA PRO A 948 -31.49 19.63 -7.95
C PRO A 948 -32.17 18.78 -6.89
N TRP A 949 -33.36 19.17 -6.52
CA TRP A 949 -34.24 18.42 -5.64
C TRP A 949 -34.63 17.12 -6.36
N LEU A 950 -34.07 16.00 -5.92
CA LEU A 950 -34.46 14.70 -6.42
C LEU A 950 -35.86 14.38 -5.87
N TRP A 951 -36.82 14.41 -6.73
CA TRP A 951 -38.11 13.86 -6.43
C TRP A 951 -38.11 12.38 -6.82
N ASN A 952 -38.75 11.54 -6.02
CA ASN A 952 -38.93 10.12 -6.33
C ASN A 952 -39.41 9.91 -7.76
N CYS A 953 -39.34 8.72 -8.30
CA CYS A 953 -39.70 8.35 -9.68
C CYS A 953 -41.02 8.90 -10.21
N ASN A 954 -41.85 9.47 -9.37
CA ASN A 954 -43.15 10.10 -9.68
C ASN A 954 -43.10 11.62 -9.78
N HIS A 955 -41.94 12.27 -9.67
CA HIS A 955 -41.81 13.73 -9.67
C HIS A 955 -40.82 14.19 -10.73
N PHE A 956 -41.11 15.39 -11.26
CA PHE A 956 -40.27 16.00 -12.29
C PHE A 956 -38.92 16.47 -11.77
N TYR A 957 -37.92 16.33 -12.59
CA TYR A 957 -36.69 17.09 -12.48
C TYR A 957 -36.99 18.49 -13.01
N PHE A 958 -37.14 19.48 -12.13
CA PHE A 958 -37.54 20.82 -12.46
C PHE A 958 -36.63 21.81 -11.74
N ASP A 959 -36.01 22.71 -12.50
CA ASP A 959 -35.46 23.91 -11.91
C ASP A 959 -36.61 24.97 -11.87
N PRO A 960 -37.15 25.26 -10.70
CA PRO A 960 -38.29 26.19 -10.61
C PRO A 960 -37.94 27.64 -10.98
N PHE A 961 -36.64 27.93 -11.17
CA PHE A 961 -36.18 29.29 -11.37
C PHE A 961 -35.85 29.65 -12.83
N GLN A 962 -35.63 28.69 -13.74
CA GLN A 962 -35.40 28.95 -15.16
C GLN A 962 -35.81 27.80 -16.10
N PRO A 963 -37.09 27.58 -16.40
CA PRO A 963 -37.49 26.66 -17.46
C PRO A 963 -37.13 27.24 -18.83
N ALA A 964 -36.25 26.56 -19.59
CA ALA A 964 -35.84 27.08 -20.90
C ALA A 964 -36.92 26.84 -21.97
N ALA A 965 -37.52 25.65 -22.03
CA ALA A 965 -38.66 25.33 -22.90
C ALA A 965 -39.23 23.95 -22.54
N ALA A 966 -40.52 23.77 -22.67
CA ALA A 966 -41.18 22.49 -22.66
C ALA A 966 -41.94 22.30 -23.98
N VAL A 967 -41.57 21.26 -24.78
CA VAL A 967 -42.17 20.97 -26.08
C VAL A 967 -42.73 19.55 -26.09
N LEU A 968 -44.00 19.42 -26.34
CA LEU A 968 -44.66 18.15 -26.56
C LEU A 968 -44.32 17.65 -27.98
N PHE A 969 -43.73 16.48 -28.15
CA PHE A 969 -43.40 15.96 -29.46
C PHE A 969 -43.84 14.52 -29.66
N ARG A 970 -44.00 14.15 -30.92
CA ARG A 970 -44.18 12.75 -31.39
C ARG A 970 -42.86 12.20 -31.88
N LYS A 971 -42.72 10.89 -31.93
CA LYS A 971 -41.55 10.21 -32.50
C LYS A 971 -41.26 10.77 -33.92
N GLY A 972 -40.06 11.27 -34.16
CA GLY A 972 -39.63 11.84 -35.44
C GLY A 972 -39.75 13.35 -35.56
N MET A 973 -40.20 14.08 -34.52
CA MET A 973 -40.16 15.53 -34.55
C MET A 973 -38.77 16.05 -34.21
N GLY A 974 -38.24 16.94 -35.05
CA GLY A 974 -36.98 17.66 -34.84
C GLY A 974 -37.21 19.03 -34.25
N PHE A 975 -36.22 19.55 -33.55
CA PHE A 975 -36.16 20.93 -33.12
C PHE A 975 -34.82 21.56 -33.47
N SER A 976 -34.81 22.88 -33.70
CA SER A 976 -33.60 23.61 -34.04
C SER A 976 -33.06 24.37 -32.83
N ILE A 977 -31.76 24.24 -32.62
CA ILE A 977 -31.04 25.01 -31.60
C ILE A 977 -30.67 26.39 -32.21
N PRO A 978 -31.08 27.50 -31.61
CA PRO A 978 -30.68 28.82 -32.14
C PRO A 978 -29.16 29.01 -32.06
N ARG A 979 -28.59 29.68 -33.07
CA ARG A 979 -27.19 30.13 -33.05
C ARG A 979 -27.04 31.39 -32.21
N ILE A 980 -27.04 31.26 -30.89
CA ILE A 980 -26.80 32.34 -29.95
C ILE A 980 -25.42 32.18 -29.37
N PRO A 981 -24.46 33.07 -29.64
CA PRO A 981 -23.07 32.95 -29.15
C PRO A 981 -22.96 32.81 -27.60
N SER A 982 -23.92 33.42 -26.86
CA SER A 982 -24.00 33.35 -25.42
C SER A 982 -24.36 31.96 -24.85
N LEU A 983 -24.80 31.03 -25.71
CA LEU A 983 -25.12 29.65 -25.34
C LEU A 983 -23.98 28.68 -25.58
N GLN A 984 -22.86 29.12 -26.13
CA GLN A 984 -21.69 28.29 -26.33
C GLN A 984 -21.04 27.93 -24.97
N GLY A 985 -20.83 26.64 -24.73
CA GLY A 985 -20.27 26.15 -23.48
C GLY A 985 -21.27 26.00 -22.32
N LEU A 986 -22.56 26.29 -22.54
CA LEU A 986 -23.60 26.00 -21.56
C LEU A 986 -24.08 24.55 -21.66
N GLU A 987 -24.20 23.89 -20.52
CA GLU A 987 -24.75 22.54 -20.42
C GLU A 987 -26.27 22.60 -20.25
N PHE A 988 -26.97 21.72 -20.97
CA PHE A 988 -28.41 21.56 -20.84
C PHE A 988 -28.74 20.16 -20.37
N THR A 989 -29.68 20.03 -19.45
CA THR A 989 -30.28 18.75 -19.10
C THR A 989 -31.53 18.51 -19.93
N ALA A 990 -31.63 17.32 -20.55
CA ALA A 990 -32.80 16.90 -21.28
C ALA A 990 -33.38 15.65 -20.63
N GLN A 991 -34.68 15.68 -20.37
CA GLN A 991 -35.41 14.52 -19.86
C GLN A 991 -36.68 14.33 -20.68
N ALA A 992 -36.92 13.10 -21.14
CA ALA A 992 -38.14 12.76 -21.82
C ALA A 992 -39.14 12.12 -20.84
N LEU A 993 -40.34 12.69 -20.80
CA LEU A 993 -41.47 12.13 -20.07
C LEU A 993 -42.37 11.36 -21.07
N VAL A 994 -42.60 10.10 -20.81
CA VAL A 994 -43.42 9.25 -21.68
C VAL A 994 -44.79 9.04 -20.99
N ALA A 995 -45.86 9.51 -21.59
CA ALA A 995 -47.23 9.27 -21.13
C ALA A 995 -47.73 7.91 -21.62
N PRO A 996 -48.21 7.03 -20.77
CA PRO A 996 -48.79 5.75 -21.18
C PRO A 996 -50.11 5.94 -21.93
N THR A 997 -50.39 5.03 -22.85
CA THR A 997 -51.51 5.12 -23.79
C THR A 997 -52.90 4.73 -23.21
N ARG A 998 -52.98 4.28 -21.95
CA ARG A 998 -54.25 3.91 -21.30
C ARG A 998 -54.32 4.34 -19.84
N ASN A 999 -55.21 5.22 -19.55
CA ASN A 999 -55.79 5.70 -18.27
C ASN A 999 -54.84 6.43 -17.30
N PRO A 1000 -55.31 7.63 -16.92
CA PRO A 1000 -54.63 8.53 -16.01
C PRO A 1000 -55.04 8.31 -14.54
N PRO A 1001 -54.46 8.99 -13.54
CA PRO A 1001 -53.89 10.30 -13.68
C PRO A 1001 -52.42 10.46 -13.37
N PHE A 1002 -51.70 9.42 -13.02
CA PHE A 1002 -50.33 9.55 -12.53
C PHE A 1002 -49.28 8.51 -13.04
N GLY A 1003 -49.50 7.91 -14.17
CA GLY A 1003 -48.58 6.99 -14.77
C GLY A 1003 -47.73 7.61 -15.88
N MET A 1004 -46.68 8.33 -15.54
CA MET A 1004 -45.69 8.81 -16.51
C MET A 1004 -44.39 7.99 -16.33
N ASP A 1005 -43.87 7.49 -17.43
CA ASP A 1005 -42.55 6.89 -17.47
C ASP A 1005 -41.50 7.96 -17.77
N PHE A 1006 -40.42 7.96 -16.98
CA PHE A 1006 -39.28 8.86 -17.21
C PHE A 1006 -38.20 8.10 -17.98
N SER A 1007 -37.66 8.72 -19.02
CA SER A 1007 -36.45 8.27 -19.67
C SER A 1007 -35.22 8.60 -18.81
N ASN A 1008 -34.09 8.00 -19.13
CA ASN A 1008 -32.81 8.39 -18.52
C ASN A 1008 -32.51 9.85 -18.80
N GLY A 1009 -32.01 10.58 -17.82
CA GLY A 1009 -31.54 11.96 -18.02
C GLY A 1009 -30.33 11.93 -19.00
N VAL A 1010 -30.33 12.88 -19.95
CA VAL A 1010 -29.25 13.00 -20.93
C VAL A 1010 -28.61 14.37 -20.76
N TYR A 1011 -27.28 14.40 -20.67
CA TYR A 1011 -26.52 15.66 -20.70
C TYR A 1011 -26.13 15.98 -22.14
N LEU A 1012 -26.43 17.19 -22.54
CA LEU A 1012 -26.04 17.73 -23.84
C LEU A 1012 -25.04 18.85 -23.61
N VAL A 1013 -23.84 18.70 -24.15
CA VAL A 1013 -22.86 19.79 -24.20
C VAL A 1013 -22.91 20.37 -25.63
N LEU A 1014 -23.18 21.64 -25.70
CA LEU A 1014 -23.15 22.31 -27.00
C LEU A 1014 -21.71 22.53 -27.39
N GLY A 1015 -21.26 21.76 -28.38
CA GLY A 1015 -19.93 21.93 -29.00
C GLY A 1015 -19.82 23.25 -29.77
N ASN A 1016 -18.60 23.70 -29.97
CA ASN A 1016 -18.28 24.91 -30.76
C ASN A 1016 -18.63 24.77 -32.22
#